data_bedeb98e8a07d2cfc748388495861176
#
_entry.id   bedeb98e8a07d2cfc748388495861176
#
_cell.length_a   1.000
_cell.length_b   1.000
_cell.length_c   1.000
_cell.angle_alpha   90.00
_cell.angle_beta   90.00
_cell.angle_gamma   90.00
#
_symmetry.space_group_name_H-M   'P 1'
#
loop_
_entity.id
_entity.type
_entity.pdbx_description
1 polymer ?
#
loop_
_entity_poly.entity_id
_entity_poly.type
_entity_poly.pdbx_seq_one_letter_code
_entity_poly.pdbx_strand_id
1 'polypeptide(L)'
;MTLWLIEANQNRRRLIDRSFQPCFYVHGPAARLARLGQALAARARVACGLTERTDIWEGEGLRVLQVTVHHPTQFAALGRFVHRYDSALRLYNSDLMLAPLYCWEKEVFPLAKVELEVETPRWGVSPVPAGKCVETAQRAVSTVRAIECRDDTWATDYELPPLRVMRVRLEGLAQVDPQHGRRGALEVEIDGEWRVLDDSEEPVAAGFARLLRTHDPDLIVSEWGDSTLFPGLLRQASKGGLELPLNRDPVAPVARSRARSYTSYGRILFKGSTTTLFGRLHVDAQNSFIADQCNLEGLWELVRVTKLPVQYCARTTTGTGISYMQMELAYRDGVLIPEQKAEPESPKHPDELLRADRGGLVIPPRLGFFTGVAELDFVSEFPSIMARFNVSPETVNCRCCPEAPRVPELGYRVCQRRRGITSRVVERLIKKRQQYKQLMSEGGEEPGEGRPNYKLRRSALKWLLVCCFGYTGYKNARFGKIEAHESINALAREKLLVAKETAEQQGFRILYALVDSLYVQKEGARREDYERLGQEIEQRTGLPMALEAVYRYVVFLPSKQHAEIPVPNRFFCVPEEGEVKIRGLECRKHDTAPLVARMQREALKILSEARDFRSYSRKLEEARAVLERYLARLESGGASVEELVISRRLTRSPRDYQHASATAIAAKQLDRSGVQLRPGEMIEYIITDADSNYPDDRVRALTLWEGWRGYDVKKYQEVLREAFEPFEHFAASGAT
;
A
#
# COMPACT_ATOMS: atom_id res chain seq x y z
N MET A 1 13.35 -17.75 -19.17
CA MET A 1 12.18 -17.35 -18.34
C MET A 1 11.02 -18.27 -18.62
N THR A 2 10.23 -18.68 -17.62
CA THR A 2 8.99 -19.45 -17.82
C THR A 2 7.82 -18.49 -17.90
N LEU A 3 7.01 -18.62 -18.92
CA LEU A 3 5.80 -17.81 -19.15
C LEU A 3 4.58 -18.71 -19.11
N TRP A 4 3.51 -18.22 -18.55
CA TRP A 4 2.18 -18.83 -18.59
C TRP A 4 1.24 -17.91 -19.32
N LEU A 5 0.62 -18.44 -20.36
CA LEU A 5 -0.27 -17.70 -21.27
C LEU A 5 -1.70 -18.17 -21.14
N ILE A 6 -2.63 -17.25 -21.35
CA ILE A 6 -4.01 -17.53 -21.67
C ILE A 6 -4.17 -17.20 -23.16
N GLU A 7 -4.34 -18.21 -23.99
CA GLU A 7 -4.52 -18.06 -25.44
C GLU A 7 -5.92 -17.51 -25.77
N ALA A 8 -6.10 -16.97 -26.96
CA ALA A 8 -7.40 -16.45 -27.42
C ALA A 8 -8.55 -17.49 -27.36
N ASN A 9 -8.22 -18.76 -27.53
CA ASN A 9 -9.16 -19.90 -27.37
C ASN A 9 -9.35 -20.33 -25.90
N GLN A 10 -8.87 -19.51 -24.95
CA GLN A 10 -8.88 -19.75 -23.51
C GLN A 10 -8.07 -20.94 -23.00
N ASN A 11 -7.21 -21.54 -23.79
CA ASN A 11 -6.26 -22.54 -23.34
C ASN A 11 -5.13 -21.90 -22.52
N ARG A 12 -4.59 -22.68 -21.56
CA ARG A 12 -3.46 -22.29 -20.72
C ARG A 12 -2.21 -23.02 -21.18
N ARG A 13 -1.20 -22.24 -21.55
CA ARG A 13 0.02 -22.78 -22.15
C ARG A 13 1.26 -22.31 -21.39
N ARG A 14 2.15 -23.26 -21.09
CA ARG A 14 3.47 -23.00 -20.53
C ARG A 14 4.49 -22.87 -21.64
N LEU A 15 5.26 -21.78 -21.64
CA LEU A 15 6.33 -21.53 -22.60
C LEU A 15 7.63 -21.22 -21.87
N ILE A 16 8.76 -21.40 -22.53
CA ILE A 16 10.08 -21.00 -22.05
C ILE A 16 10.71 -20.02 -23.04
N ASP A 17 11.07 -18.84 -22.56
CA ASP A 17 11.96 -17.94 -23.29
C ASP A 17 13.42 -18.20 -22.84
N ARG A 18 14.22 -18.69 -23.81
CA ARG A 18 15.65 -18.98 -23.63
C ARG A 18 16.54 -17.83 -24.07
N SER A 19 15.99 -16.79 -24.71
CA SER A 19 16.75 -15.63 -25.20
C SER A 19 17.10 -14.65 -24.07
N PHE A 20 16.41 -14.72 -22.92
CA PHE A 20 16.62 -13.84 -21.81
C PHE A 20 17.95 -14.11 -21.10
N GLN A 21 18.86 -13.14 -21.16
CA GLN A 21 20.19 -13.18 -20.57
C GLN A 21 20.44 -11.92 -19.72
N PRO A 22 20.05 -11.94 -18.44
CA PRO A 22 20.16 -10.76 -17.58
C PRO A 22 21.63 -10.34 -17.42
N CYS A 23 21.87 -9.04 -17.32
CA CYS A 23 23.19 -8.50 -17.06
C CYS A 23 23.22 -7.63 -15.81
N PHE A 24 24.41 -7.58 -15.20
CA PHE A 24 24.76 -6.64 -14.13
C PHE A 24 26.10 -5.97 -14.45
N TYR A 25 26.40 -4.90 -13.72
CA TYR A 25 27.57 -4.10 -13.98
C TYR A 25 28.47 -4.01 -12.75
N VAL A 26 29.79 -3.95 -12.98
CA VAL A 26 30.78 -3.82 -11.92
C VAL A 26 31.72 -2.66 -12.26
N HIS A 27 31.87 -1.73 -11.32
CA HIS A 27 32.82 -0.61 -11.41
C HIS A 27 34.02 -0.82 -10.48
N GLY A 28 35.18 -0.42 -10.96
CA GLY A 28 36.42 -0.46 -10.19
C GLY A 28 37.67 -0.28 -11.06
N PRO A 29 38.86 -0.40 -10.49
CA PRO A 29 40.12 -0.29 -11.23
C PRO A 29 40.24 -1.35 -12.33
N ALA A 30 40.74 -0.95 -13.54
CA ALA A 30 40.79 -1.81 -14.72
C ALA A 30 41.49 -3.17 -14.48
N ALA A 31 42.58 -3.20 -13.74
CA ALA A 31 43.31 -4.42 -13.40
C ALA A 31 42.46 -5.38 -12.51
N ARG A 32 41.62 -4.85 -11.62
CA ARG A 32 40.71 -5.66 -10.79
C ARG A 32 39.54 -6.19 -11.61
N LEU A 33 38.98 -5.37 -12.52
CA LEU A 33 37.92 -5.78 -13.43
C LEU A 33 38.38 -6.90 -14.38
N ALA A 34 39.63 -6.83 -14.90
CA ALA A 34 40.17 -7.88 -15.74
C ALA A 34 40.31 -9.22 -14.99
N ARG A 35 40.85 -9.20 -13.75
CA ARG A 35 40.95 -10.40 -12.90
C ARG A 35 39.58 -10.96 -12.55
N LEU A 36 38.60 -10.10 -12.24
CA LEU A 36 37.24 -10.52 -11.99
C LEU A 36 36.62 -11.20 -13.20
N GLY A 37 36.80 -10.64 -14.42
CA GLY A 37 36.28 -11.21 -15.66
C GLY A 37 36.80 -12.64 -15.89
N GLN A 38 38.09 -12.88 -15.67
CA GLN A 38 38.68 -14.22 -15.74
C GLN A 38 38.09 -15.18 -14.69
N ALA A 39 37.95 -14.72 -13.44
CA ALA A 39 37.38 -15.53 -12.36
C ALA A 39 35.89 -15.91 -12.61
N LEU A 40 35.09 -14.99 -13.19
CA LEU A 40 33.72 -15.25 -13.57
C LEU A 40 33.60 -16.24 -14.73
N ALA A 41 34.43 -16.08 -15.77
CA ALA A 41 34.44 -16.99 -16.92
C ALA A 41 34.85 -18.42 -16.55
N ALA A 42 35.74 -18.58 -15.59
CA ALA A 42 36.11 -19.89 -15.06
C ALA A 42 35.01 -20.56 -14.21
N ARG A 43 34.08 -19.78 -13.68
CA ARG A 43 33.04 -20.28 -12.74
C ARG A 43 31.68 -20.54 -13.38
N ALA A 44 31.32 -19.79 -14.40
CA ALA A 44 29.99 -19.84 -15.01
C ALA A 44 30.03 -19.47 -16.51
N ARG A 45 29.00 -19.87 -17.24
CA ARG A 45 28.81 -19.37 -18.61
C ARG A 45 28.33 -17.91 -18.57
N VAL A 46 29.26 -16.98 -18.73
CA VAL A 46 29.03 -15.54 -18.77
C VAL A 46 29.78 -14.91 -19.93
N ALA A 47 29.26 -13.83 -20.47
CA ALA A 47 30.01 -12.93 -21.33
C ALA A 47 30.39 -11.68 -20.54
N CYS A 48 31.66 -11.30 -20.60
CA CYS A 48 32.18 -10.10 -19.94
C CYS A 48 32.71 -9.12 -20.97
N GLY A 49 32.31 -7.84 -20.89
CA GLY A 49 32.78 -6.77 -21.76
C GLY A 49 32.81 -5.43 -21.06
N LEU A 50 33.74 -4.57 -21.44
CA LEU A 50 33.77 -3.19 -20.92
C LEU A 50 32.77 -2.35 -21.71
N THR A 51 31.98 -1.56 -21.01
CA THR A 51 31.02 -0.61 -21.57
C THR A 51 30.98 0.67 -20.75
N GLU A 52 30.33 1.68 -21.28
CA GLU A 52 30.06 2.94 -20.58
C GLU A 52 28.57 3.01 -20.21
N ARG A 53 28.30 3.42 -18.99
CA ARG A 53 26.93 3.63 -18.46
C ARG A 53 26.91 4.90 -17.63
N THR A 54 25.77 5.55 -17.55
CA THR A 54 25.60 6.77 -16.78
C THR A 54 25.50 6.47 -15.28
N ASP A 55 26.34 7.11 -14.47
CA ASP A 55 26.13 7.16 -13.03
C ASP A 55 25.04 8.18 -12.68
N ILE A 56 24.11 7.81 -11.82
CA ILE A 56 22.96 8.67 -11.50
C ILE A 56 23.38 9.98 -10.80
N TRP A 57 24.39 9.91 -9.93
CA TRP A 57 24.82 11.03 -9.10
C TRP A 57 25.73 11.99 -9.85
N GLU A 58 26.73 11.46 -10.54
CA GLU A 58 27.65 12.26 -11.34
C GLU A 58 26.99 12.77 -12.63
N GLY A 59 26.06 11.99 -13.19
CA GLY A 59 25.42 12.30 -14.47
C GLY A 59 26.37 12.17 -15.67
N GLU A 60 27.49 11.48 -15.48
CA GLU A 60 28.56 11.27 -16.44
C GLU A 60 28.72 9.79 -16.78
N GLY A 61 29.40 9.51 -17.88
CA GLY A 61 29.74 8.17 -18.30
C GLY A 61 30.74 7.51 -17.35
N LEU A 62 30.38 6.35 -16.81
CA LEU A 62 31.21 5.52 -15.96
C LEU A 62 31.59 4.24 -16.70
N ARG A 63 32.90 3.97 -16.79
CA ARG A 63 33.41 2.74 -17.40
C ARG A 63 33.18 1.56 -16.46
N VAL A 64 32.43 0.55 -16.91
CA VAL A 64 32.04 -0.63 -16.11
C VAL A 64 32.28 -1.92 -16.85
N LEU A 65 32.47 -3.01 -16.11
CA LEU A 65 32.44 -4.36 -16.64
C LEU A 65 30.98 -4.83 -16.68
N GLN A 66 30.43 -5.02 -17.88
CA GLN A 66 29.15 -5.68 -18.07
C GLN A 66 29.33 -7.19 -17.97
N VAL A 67 28.54 -7.84 -17.14
CA VAL A 67 28.51 -9.30 -16.97
C VAL A 67 27.15 -9.81 -17.43
N THR A 68 27.10 -10.43 -18.61
CA THR A 68 25.89 -11.05 -19.15
C THR A 68 25.83 -12.50 -18.72
N VAL A 69 24.75 -12.90 -18.08
CA VAL A 69 24.58 -14.22 -17.48
C VAL A 69 23.71 -15.11 -18.38
N HIS A 70 24.31 -16.14 -18.99
CA HIS A 70 23.59 -17.05 -19.90
C HIS A 70 22.54 -17.93 -19.21
N HIS A 71 22.70 -18.21 -17.91
CA HIS A 71 21.74 -18.96 -17.12
C HIS A 71 21.12 -18.08 -16.03
N PRO A 72 19.93 -17.54 -16.23
CA PRO A 72 19.32 -16.58 -15.29
C PRO A 72 19.26 -17.05 -13.82
N THR A 73 19.14 -18.37 -13.56
CA THR A 73 19.15 -18.94 -12.21
C THR A 73 20.45 -18.68 -11.44
N GLN A 74 21.56 -18.39 -12.14
CA GLN A 74 22.85 -18.09 -11.53
C GLN A 74 23.04 -16.59 -11.23
N PHE A 75 22.16 -15.74 -11.72
CA PHE A 75 22.30 -14.28 -11.65
C PHE A 75 22.57 -13.78 -10.22
N ALA A 76 21.69 -14.08 -9.28
CA ALA A 76 21.85 -13.65 -7.89
C ALA A 76 23.07 -14.29 -7.20
N ALA A 77 23.45 -15.52 -7.57
CA ALA A 77 24.61 -16.19 -7.01
C ALA A 77 25.92 -15.56 -7.47
N LEU A 78 25.97 -15.11 -8.73
CA LEU A 78 27.12 -14.41 -9.30
C LEU A 78 27.28 -13.01 -8.71
N GLY A 79 26.20 -12.26 -8.49
CA GLY A 79 26.24 -10.97 -7.77
C GLY A 79 26.85 -11.15 -6.37
N ARG A 80 26.35 -12.12 -5.59
CA ARG A 80 26.92 -12.44 -4.27
C ARG A 80 28.37 -12.91 -4.33
N PHE A 81 28.78 -13.59 -5.40
CA PHE A 81 30.19 -13.96 -5.59
C PHE A 81 31.06 -12.74 -5.77
N VAL A 82 30.70 -11.80 -6.66
CA VAL A 82 31.47 -10.57 -6.88
C VAL A 82 31.61 -9.75 -5.59
N HIS A 83 30.54 -9.62 -4.84
CA HIS A 83 30.56 -8.90 -3.55
C HIS A 83 31.53 -9.49 -2.53
N ARG A 84 31.70 -10.83 -2.53
CA ARG A 84 32.68 -11.50 -1.66
C ARG A 84 34.09 -11.57 -2.23
N TYR A 85 34.21 -11.49 -3.56
CA TYR A 85 35.50 -11.58 -4.26
C TYR A 85 36.37 -10.36 -4.00
N ASP A 86 35.80 -9.16 -4.06
CA ASP A 86 36.50 -7.90 -3.77
C ASP A 86 35.48 -6.81 -3.34
N SER A 87 35.51 -6.48 -2.06
CA SER A 87 34.58 -5.50 -1.46
C SER A 87 34.82 -4.05 -1.93
N ALA A 88 35.94 -3.78 -2.59
CA ALA A 88 36.21 -2.46 -3.18
C ALA A 88 35.57 -2.25 -4.56
N LEU A 89 34.99 -3.32 -5.14
CA LEU A 89 34.23 -3.23 -6.39
C LEU A 89 32.79 -2.82 -6.10
N ARG A 90 32.26 -1.88 -6.90
CA ARG A 90 30.87 -1.45 -6.80
C ARG A 90 30.00 -2.23 -7.79
N LEU A 91 28.92 -2.83 -7.29
CA LEU A 91 27.98 -3.54 -8.11
C LEU A 91 26.74 -2.69 -8.40
N TYR A 92 26.20 -2.89 -9.59
CA TYR A 92 24.98 -2.27 -10.05
C TYR A 92 24.10 -3.30 -10.75
N ASN A 93 22.80 -3.20 -10.61
CA ASN A 93 21.78 -4.07 -11.20
C ASN A 93 21.87 -5.56 -10.77
N SER A 94 22.72 -5.95 -9.82
CA SER A 94 23.05 -7.37 -9.53
C SER A 94 22.02 -8.06 -8.64
N ASP A 95 21.15 -7.32 -7.97
CA ASP A 95 20.11 -7.82 -7.05
C ASP A 95 18.68 -7.55 -7.55
N LEU A 96 18.54 -7.18 -8.83
CA LEU A 96 17.22 -6.97 -9.44
C LEU A 96 16.45 -8.29 -9.56
N MET A 97 15.13 -8.23 -9.36
CA MET A 97 14.25 -9.35 -9.63
C MET A 97 14.22 -9.64 -11.14
N LEU A 98 14.37 -10.92 -11.49
CA LEU A 98 14.45 -11.33 -12.90
C LEU A 98 13.13 -11.12 -13.68
N ALA A 99 11.97 -11.21 -13.02
CA ALA A 99 10.69 -11.04 -13.71
C ALA A 99 10.44 -9.59 -14.16
N PRO A 100 10.59 -8.55 -13.31
CA PRO A 100 10.56 -7.16 -13.79
C PRO A 100 11.65 -6.86 -14.83
N LEU A 101 12.88 -7.34 -14.60
CA LEU A 101 13.98 -7.13 -15.55
C LEU A 101 13.67 -7.73 -16.94
N TYR A 102 13.05 -8.92 -16.99
CA TYR A 102 12.53 -9.52 -18.20
C TYR A 102 11.48 -8.61 -18.85
N CYS A 103 10.54 -8.09 -18.07
CA CYS A 103 9.51 -7.18 -18.56
C CYS A 103 10.10 -5.90 -19.16
N TRP A 104 11.17 -5.36 -18.57
CA TRP A 104 11.84 -4.16 -19.07
C TRP A 104 12.60 -4.44 -20.38
N GLU A 105 13.30 -5.58 -20.44
CA GLU A 105 14.08 -5.98 -21.63
C GLU A 105 13.19 -6.31 -22.82
N LYS A 106 12.05 -6.99 -22.57
CA LYS A 106 11.11 -7.41 -23.62
C LYS A 106 9.97 -6.40 -23.86
N GLU A 107 9.97 -5.27 -23.14
CA GLU A 107 8.94 -4.23 -23.21
C GLU A 107 7.50 -4.72 -22.98
N VAL A 108 7.34 -5.74 -22.14
CA VAL A 108 6.07 -6.33 -21.72
C VAL A 108 5.75 -6.04 -20.26
N PHE A 109 4.57 -6.44 -19.79
CA PHE A 109 4.18 -6.39 -18.40
C PHE A 109 3.23 -7.55 -18.06
N PRO A 110 3.07 -7.92 -16.78
CA PRO A 110 2.17 -9.01 -16.40
C PRO A 110 0.73 -8.72 -16.83
N LEU A 111 0.05 -9.73 -17.37
CA LEU A 111 -1.32 -9.67 -17.89
C LEU A 111 -1.50 -8.81 -19.15
N ALA A 112 -0.42 -8.38 -19.79
CA ALA A 112 -0.49 -7.67 -21.06
C ALA A 112 -0.95 -8.60 -22.20
N LYS A 113 -1.63 -8.03 -23.19
CA LYS A 113 -1.89 -8.68 -24.45
C LYS A 113 -0.61 -8.70 -25.29
N VAL A 114 -0.18 -9.89 -25.68
CA VAL A 114 1.08 -10.10 -26.42
C VAL A 114 0.86 -10.96 -27.66
N GLU A 115 1.68 -10.73 -28.65
CA GLU A 115 1.83 -11.61 -29.81
C GLU A 115 3.16 -12.37 -29.70
N LEU A 116 3.15 -13.66 -29.94
CA LEU A 116 4.30 -14.54 -29.74
C LEU A 116 4.61 -15.36 -30.98
N GLU A 117 5.89 -15.39 -31.34
CA GLU A 117 6.43 -16.40 -32.24
C GLU A 117 6.98 -17.55 -31.42
N VAL A 118 6.42 -18.77 -31.64
CA VAL A 118 6.71 -19.94 -30.81
C VAL A 118 7.24 -21.08 -31.62
N GLU A 119 8.38 -21.64 -31.25
CA GLU A 119 8.90 -22.89 -31.76
C GLU A 119 8.35 -24.07 -30.97
N THR A 120 7.57 -24.89 -31.63
CA THR A 120 7.08 -26.16 -31.06
C THR A 120 8.08 -27.26 -31.37
N PRO A 121 8.55 -28.05 -30.41
CA PRO A 121 9.44 -29.16 -30.64
C PRO A 121 8.81 -30.13 -31.64
N ARG A 122 9.50 -30.44 -32.71
CA ARG A 122 9.08 -31.52 -33.63
C ARG A 122 9.29 -32.84 -32.91
N TRP A 123 8.23 -33.63 -32.77
CA TRP A 123 8.33 -35.00 -32.29
C TRP A 123 9.06 -35.82 -33.34
N GLY A 124 10.26 -36.26 -33.04
CA GLY A 124 10.83 -37.42 -33.70
C GLY A 124 10.08 -38.66 -33.17
N VAL A 125 9.26 -39.24 -34.01
CA VAL A 125 8.62 -40.54 -33.70
C VAL A 125 9.71 -41.60 -33.73
N SER A 126 10.33 -41.88 -32.56
CA SER A 126 11.01 -43.14 -32.34
C SER A 126 9.98 -44.10 -31.77
N PRO A 127 9.80 -45.31 -32.37
CA PRO A 127 8.86 -46.28 -31.85
C PRO A 127 9.34 -46.77 -30.46
N VAL A 128 8.54 -46.51 -29.46
CA VAL A 128 8.76 -47.04 -28.11
C VAL A 128 8.35 -48.52 -28.13
N PRO A 129 9.20 -49.45 -27.65
CA PRO A 129 8.83 -50.88 -27.55
C PRO A 129 7.67 -51.02 -26.53
N ALA A 130 6.65 -51.77 -26.90
CA ALA A 130 5.52 -52.09 -26.11
C ALA A 130 5.98 -52.76 -24.80
N GLY A 131 5.64 -52.20 -23.63
CA GLY A 131 5.83 -52.89 -22.33
C GLY A 131 6.43 -52.10 -21.16
N LYS A 132 6.68 -50.78 -21.30
CA LYS A 132 7.05 -49.97 -20.13
C LYS A 132 6.03 -48.86 -19.89
N CYS A 133 5.46 -48.81 -18.70
CA CYS A 133 4.59 -47.70 -18.22
C CYS A 133 5.29 -46.37 -18.47
N VAL A 134 4.64 -45.53 -19.29
CA VAL A 134 5.11 -44.18 -19.64
C VAL A 134 4.60 -43.21 -18.61
N GLU A 135 5.28 -43.10 -17.48
CA GLU A 135 4.98 -42.09 -16.46
C GLU A 135 5.91 -40.88 -16.49
N THR A 136 6.73 -40.72 -17.51
CA THR A 136 7.61 -39.55 -17.69
C THR A 136 7.70 -39.07 -19.12
N ALA A 137 6.57 -38.80 -19.75
CA ALA A 137 6.58 -37.91 -20.91
C ALA A 137 6.82 -36.49 -20.36
N GLN A 138 8.07 -36.06 -20.25
CA GLN A 138 8.41 -34.64 -20.19
C GLN A 138 7.76 -34.02 -21.44
N ARG A 139 6.59 -33.37 -21.24
CA ARG A 139 5.91 -32.64 -22.32
C ARG A 139 6.92 -31.64 -22.86
N ALA A 140 7.33 -31.81 -24.11
CA ALA A 140 8.26 -30.90 -24.76
C ALA A 140 7.71 -29.49 -24.68
N VAL A 141 8.39 -28.63 -23.91
CA VAL A 141 7.93 -27.25 -23.65
C VAL A 141 8.31 -26.40 -24.86
N SER A 142 7.32 -25.74 -25.46
CA SER A 142 7.53 -24.82 -26.57
C SER A 142 8.38 -23.62 -26.14
N THR A 143 9.24 -23.15 -27.05
CA THR A 143 10.19 -22.06 -26.81
C THR A 143 9.72 -20.79 -27.54
N VAL A 144 9.77 -19.66 -26.82
CA VAL A 144 9.50 -18.33 -27.39
C VAL A 144 10.70 -17.90 -28.25
N ARG A 145 10.45 -17.50 -29.49
CA ARG A 145 11.44 -16.89 -30.40
C ARG A 145 11.35 -15.36 -30.39
N ALA A 146 10.13 -14.84 -30.45
CA ALA A 146 9.86 -13.41 -30.38
C ALA A 146 8.62 -13.14 -29.48
N ILE A 147 8.57 -11.99 -28.85
CA ILE A 147 7.44 -11.49 -28.07
C ILE A 147 7.24 -10.02 -28.42
N GLU A 148 6.01 -9.64 -28.73
CA GLU A 148 5.62 -8.27 -29.01
C GLU A 148 4.42 -7.91 -28.12
N CYS A 149 4.51 -6.79 -27.41
CA CYS A 149 3.42 -6.26 -26.60
C CYS A 149 2.41 -5.56 -27.51
N ARG A 150 1.15 -5.98 -27.45
CA ARG A 150 0.01 -5.38 -28.17
C ARG A 150 -0.87 -4.55 -27.23
N ASP A 151 -0.30 -4.10 -26.14
CA ASP A 151 -1.00 -3.37 -25.08
C ASP A 151 -0.14 -2.18 -24.62
N ASP A 152 -0.78 -1.10 -24.17
CA ASP A 152 -0.09 0.06 -23.62
C ASP A 152 -0.16 0.07 -22.08
N THR A 153 1.00 0.08 -21.43
CA THR A 153 1.14 0.21 -19.96
C THR A 153 0.32 1.39 -19.40
N TRP A 154 0.20 2.47 -20.18
CA TRP A 154 -0.42 3.72 -19.73
C TRP A 154 -1.87 3.89 -20.20
N ALA A 155 -2.42 2.96 -20.97
CA ALA A 155 -3.84 2.97 -21.33
C ALA A 155 -4.73 3.03 -20.07
N THR A 156 -5.78 3.83 -20.13
CA THR A 156 -6.81 3.94 -19.09
C THR A 156 -7.93 2.95 -19.31
N ASP A 157 -8.20 2.66 -20.57
CA ASP A 157 -9.16 1.64 -20.99
C ASP A 157 -8.41 0.42 -21.53
N TYR A 158 -8.49 -0.68 -20.78
CA TYR A 158 -7.82 -1.93 -21.10
C TYR A 158 -8.63 -3.12 -20.59
N GLU A 159 -8.54 -4.20 -21.33
CA GLU A 159 -9.16 -5.48 -20.98
C GLU A 159 -8.15 -6.38 -20.28
N LEU A 160 -8.62 -7.10 -19.25
CA LEU A 160 -7.86 -8.16 -18.61
C LEU A 160 -8.08 -9.48 -19.38
N PRO A 161 -7.11 -10.40 -19.34
CA PRO A 161 -7.36 -11.75 -19.85
C PRO A 161 -8.50 -12.41 -19.06
N PRO A 162 -9.25 -13.35 -19.68
CA PRO A 162 -10.37 -14.04 -19.02
C PRO A 162 -9.85 -15.02 -17.96
N LEU A 163 -9.56 -14.49 -16.75
CA LEU A 163 -9.08 -15.26 -15.62
C LEU A 163 -10.21 -16.09 -15.01
N ARG A 164 -9.96 -17.39 -14.82
CA ARG A 164 -10.80 -18.24 -13.96
C ARG A 164 -10.44 -17.94 -12.50
N VAL A 165 -11.40 -17.42 -11.75
CA VAL A 165 -11.19 -17.01 -10.36
C VAL A 165 -11.85 -18.00 -9.42
N MET A 166 -11.13 -18.41 -8.38
CA MET A 166 -11.65 -19.19 -7.26
C MET A 166 -11.43 -18.38 -5.98
N ARG A 167 -12.47 -18.19 -5.16
CA ARG A 167 -12.34 -17.55 -3.84
C ARG A 167 -12.41 -18.59 -2.75
N VAL A 168 -11.62 -18.41 -1.71
CA VAL A 168 -11.48 -19.40 -0.62
C VAL A 168 -11.41 -18.68 0.72
N ARG A 169 -12.29 -19.07 1.66
CA ARG A 169 -12.31 -18.53 3.02
C ARG A 169 -12.74 -19.55 4.04
N LEU A 170 -12.57 -19.26 5.32
CA LEU A 170 -13.26 -19.99 6.38
C LEU A 170 -14.59 -19.33 6.69
N GLU A 171 -15.60 -20.15 6.99
CA GLU A 171 -16.88 -19.68 7.51
C GLU A 171 -16.67 -18.83 8.76
N GLY A 172 -17.37 -17.70 8.87
CA GLY A 172 -17.35 -16.81 10.03
C GLY A 172 -16.58 -15.51 9.79
N LEU A 173 -16.25 -14.80 10.88
CA LEU A 173 -15.64 -13.47 10.82
C LEU A 173 -14.19 -13.52 10.30
N ALA A 174 -13.94 -12.80 9.22
CA ALA A 174 -12.66 -12.77 8.51
C ALA A 174 -11.59 -11.85 9.15
N GLN A 175 -11.90 -11.12 10.22
CA GLN A 175 -11.03 -10.04 10.72
C GLN A 175 -9.85 -10.52 11.55
N VAL A 176 -9.95 -11.66 12.25
CA VAL A 176 -8.85 -12.22 13.06
C VAL A 176 -8.29 -13.45 12.38
N ASP A 177 -6.95 -13.52 12.28
CA ASP A 177 -6.26 -14.69 11.71
C ASP A 177 -6.72 -15.98 12.41
N PRO A 178 -7.25 -16.96 11.67
CA PRO A 178 -7.71 -18.24 12.24
C PRO A 178 -6.65 -19.00 13.04
N GLN A 179 -5.36 -18.69 12.87
CA GLN A 179 -4.30 -19.24 13.73
C GLN A 179 -4.51 -18.92 15.22
N HIS A 180 -5.28 -17.87 15.55
CA HIS A 180 -5.64 -17.48 16.91
C HIS A 180 -6.77 -18.33 17.53
N GLY A 181 -7.10 -19.49 16.93
CA GLY A 181 -8.01 -20.48 17.50
C GLY A 181 -9.40 -20.52 16.89
N ARG A 182 -9.70 -19.72 15.86
CA ARG A 182 -10.96 -19.80 15.13
C ARG A 182 -11.01 -21.06 14.26
N ARG A 183 -12.18 -21.69 14.22
CA ARG A 183 -12.50 -22.84 13.38
C ARG A 183 -13.74 -22.50 12.56
N GLY A 184 -13.82 -23.03 11.34
CA GLY A 184 -14.93 -22.90 10.44
C GLY A 184 -14.79 -23.86 9.28
N ALA A 185 -15.88 -24.19 8.60
CA ALA A 185 -15.84 -24.95 7.36
C ALA A 185 -15.08 -24.15 6.28
N LEU A 186 -14.49 -24.86 5.32
CA LEU A 186 -13.84 -24.23 4.17
C LEU A 186 -14.88 -23.90 3.12
N GLU A 187 -15.09 -22.62 2.85
CA GLU A 187 -15.97 -22.14 1.78
C GLU A 187 -15.16 -21.84 0.52
N VAL A 188 -15.64 -22.33 -0.61
CA VAL A 188 -15.03 -22.14 -1.94
C VAL A 188 -16.07 -21.59 -2.91
N GLU A 189 -15.81 -20.42 -3.50
CA GLU A 189 -16.63 -19.82 -4.55
C GLU A 189 -16.01 -20.11 -5.91
N ILE A 190 -16.86 -20.60 -6.82
CA ILE A 190 -16.51 -20.87 -8.22
C ILE A 190 -17.71 -20.43 -9.07
N ASP A 191 -17.46 -19.60 -10.08
CA ASP A 191 -18.49 -19.09 -11.01
C ASP A 191 -19.69 -18.41 -10.30
N GLY A 192 -19.42 -17.76 -9.15
CA GLY A 192 -20.42 -17.05 -8.33
C GLY A 192 -21.16 -17.94 -7.33
N GLU A 193 -20.92 -19.24 -7.29
CA GLU A 193 -21.53 -20.18 -6.35
C GLU A 193 -20.58 -20.56 -5.21
N TRP A 194 -21.05 -20.39 -3.97
CA TRP A 194 -20.33 -20.85 -2.77
C TRP A 194 -20.62 -22.31 -2.47
N ARG A 195 -19.59 -23.07 -2.19
CA ARG A 195 -19.63 -24.48 -1.77
C ARG A 195 -18.88 -24.63 -0.45
N VAL A 196 -19.49 -25.38 0.48
CA VAL A 196 -18.88 -25.68 1.77
C VAL A 196 -18.16 -27.03 1.65
N LEU A 197 -16.94 -27.08 2.13
CA LEU A 197 -16.15 -28.31 2.28
C LEU A 197 -15.92 -28.54 3.77
N ASP A 198 -16.37 -29.69 4.24
CA ASP A 198 -16.15 -30.18 5.59
C ASP A 198 -15.70 -31.64 5.57
N ASP A 199 -15.29 -32.17 6.71
CA ASP A 199 -14.79 -33.54 6.81
C ASP A 199 -15.91 -34.62 6.88
N SER A 200 -17.19 -34.26 6.61
CA SER A 200 -18.34 -35.18 6.71
C SER A 200 -18.42 -36.20 5.57
N GLU A 201 -18.10 -35.79 4.34
CA GLU A 201 -18.14 -36.63 3.15
C GLU A 201 -16.75 -37.12 2.73
N GLU A 202 -15.77 -36.23 2.71
CA GLU A 202 -14.38 -36.51 2.36
C GLU A 202 -13.43 -35.53 3.10
N PRO A 203 -12.14 -35.88 3.32
CA PRO A 203 -11.19 -34.93 3.90
C PRO A 203 -11.17 -33.59 3.12
N VAL A 204 -11.27 -32.46 3.81
CA VAL A 204 -11.33 -31.12 3.19
C VAL A 204 -10.24 -30.91 2.15
N ALA A 205 -8.99 -31.39 2.41
CA ALA A 205 -7.90 -31.31 1.44
C ALA A 205 -8.16 -32.12 0.15
N ALA A 206 -8.92 -33.22 0.23
CA ALA A 206 -9.26 -34.04 -0.93
C ALA A 206 -10.34 -33.36 -1.78
N GLY A 207 -11.40 -32.85 -1.14
CA GLY A 207 -12.44 -32.05 -1.79
C GLY A 207 -11.87 -30.83 -2.50
N PHE A 208 -10.98 -30.10 -1.82
CA PHE A 208 -10.31 -28.95 -2.39
C PHE A 208 -9.38 -29.33 -3.55
N ALA A 209 -8.61 -30.41 -3.46
CA ALA A 209 -7.79 -30.91 -4.54
C ALA A 209 -8.62 -31.30 -5.77
N ARG A 210 -9.80 -31.90 -5.57
CA ARG A 210 -10.75 -32.26 -6.63
C ARG A 210 -11.26 -30.98 -7.34
N LEU A 211 -11.69 -29.94 -6.61
CA LEU A 211 -12.10 -28.66 -7.18
C LEU A 211 -11.00 -27.98 -7.98
N LEU A 212 -9.76 -27.98 -7.48
CA LEU A 212 -8.59 -27.44 -8.18
C LEU A 212 -8.33 -28.14 -9.52
N ARG A 213 -8.51 -29.48 -9.58
CA ARG A 213 -8.32 -30.25 -10.84
C ARG A 213 -9.45 -30.01 -11.82
N THR A 214 -10.69 -29.92 -11.33
CA THR A 214 -11.90 -29.77 -12.16
C THR A 214 -11.98 -28.39 -12.80
N HIS A 215 -11.77 -27.34 -12.01
CA HIS A 215 -11.97 -25.95 -12.44
C HIS A 215 -10.71 -25.27 -12.93
N ASP A 216 -9.54 -25.80 -12.58
CA ASP A 216 -8.21 -25.25 -12.96
C ASP A 216 -8.13 -23.71 -12.92
N PRO A 217 -8.33 -23.07 -11.73
CA PRO A 217 -8.37 -21.60 -11.61
C PRO A 217 -7.01 -20.98 -11.98
N ASP A 218 -7.05 -19.81 -12.63
CA ASP A 218 -5.87 -19.00 -12.91
C ASP A 218 -5.46 -18.16 -11.69
N LEU A 219 -6.47 -17.72 -10.94
CA LEU A 219 -6.32 -16.92 -9.73
C LEU A 219 -7.09 -17.54 -8.57
N ILE A 220 -6.40 -17.73 -7.46
CA ILE A 220 -7.03 -18.03 -6.18
C ILE A 220 -6.96 -16.77 -5.30
N VAL A 221 -8.13 -16.28 -4.90
CA VAL A 221 -8.26 -15.20 -3.91
C VAL A 221 -8.64 -15.84 -2.59
N SER A 222 -7.82 -15.66 -1.57
CA SER A 222 -8.08 -16.25 -0.26
C SER A 222 -8.22 -15.21 0.83
N GLU A 223 -8.88 -15.59 1.91
CA GLU A 223 -8.77 -14.94 3.20
C GLU A 223 -7.91 -15.83 4.10
N TRP A 224 -6.78 -15.31 4.61
CA TRP A 224 -5.81 -16.05 5.43
C TRP A 224 -5.14 -17.25 4.74
N GLY A 225 -5.10 -17.26 3.40
CA GLY A 225 -4.45 -18.32 2.62
C GLY A 225 -2.96 -18.45 2.91
N ASP A 226 -2.30 -17.32 3.11
CA ASP A 226 -0.86 -17.25 3.36
C ASP A 226 -0.46 -17.79 4.73
N SER A 227 -1.22 -17.48 5.78
CA SER A 227 -0.88 -17.80 7.17
C SER A 227 -1.47 -19.14 7.63
N THR A 228 -2.69 -19.45 7.24
CA THR A 228 -3.48 -20.53 7.86
C THR A 228 -4.03 -21.54 6.86
N LEU A 229 -4.78 -21.13 5.83
CA LEU A 229 -5.52 -22.07 4.98
C LEU A 229 -4.58 -23.00 4.19
N PHE A 230 -3.71 -22.48 3.34
CA PHE A 230 -2.84 -23.32 2.55
C PHE A 230 -1.79 -24.08 3.38
N PRO A 231 -1.19 -23.49 4.44
CA PRO A 231 -0.40 -24.28 5.38
C PRO A 231 -1.17 -25.43 6.03
N GLY A 232 -2.44 -25.23 6.37
CA GLY A 232 -3.33 -26.24 6.93
C GLY A 232 -3.63 -27.36 5.94
N LEU A 233 -4.11 -27.02 4.77
CA LEU A 233 -4.44 -27.94 3.68
C LEU A 233 -3.24 -28.76 3.22
N LEU A 234 -2.06 -28.15 3.10
CA LEU A 234 -0.81 -28.85 2.76
C LEU A 234 -0.41 -29.87 3.84
N ARG A 235 -0.57 -29.53 5.14
CA ARG A 235 -0.32 -30.49 6.23
C ARG A 235 -1.32 -31.64 6.24
N GLN A 236 -2.60 -31.35 6.01
CA GLN A 236 -3.65 -32.39 5.93
C GLN A 236 -3.42 -33.32 4.75
N ALA A 237 -3.13 -32.77 3.57
CA ALA A 237 -2.79 -33.54 2.37
C ALA A 237 -1.56 -34.44 2.59
N SER A 238 -0.48 -33.89 3.18
CA SER A 238 0.75 -34.66 3.49
C SER A 238 0.48 -35.81 4.45
N LYS A 239 -0.33 -35.62 5.50
CA LYS A 239 -0.71 -36.68 6.44
C LYS A 239 -1.56 -37.78 5.79
N GLY A 240 -2.44 -37.41 4.86
CA GLY A 240 -3.30 -38.31 4.11
C GLY A 240 -2.64 -38.96 2.88
N GLY A 241 -1.35 -38.69 2.61
CA GLY A 241 -0.68 -39.17 1.39
C GLY A 241 -1.29 -38.60 0.09
N LEU A 242 -1.97 -37.44 0.15
CA LEU A 242 -2.67 -36.82 -0.95
C LEU A 242 -1.80 -35.75 -1.60
N GLU A 243 -1.79 -35.71 -2.93
CA GLU A 243 -1.22 -34.59 -3.68
C GLU A 243 -2.23 -33.44 -3.79
N LEU A 244 -1.87 -32.26 -3.25
CA LEU A 244 -2.63 -31.03 -3.35
C LEU A 244 -2.08 -30.15 -4.48
N PRO A 245 -2.73 -30.05 -5.66
CA PRO A 245 -2.19 -29.39 -6.85
C PRO A 245 -2.40 -27.87 -6.77
N LEU A 246 -1.80 -27.22 -5.77
CA LEU A 246 -1.85 -25.75 -5.65
C LEU A 246 -1.13 -25.08 -6.82
N ASN A 247 0.01 -25.62 -7.26
CA ASN A 247 0.69 -25.15 -8.46
C ASN A 247 0.07 -25.79 -9.71
N ARG A 248 0.00 -25.02 -10.80
CA ARG A 248 -0.23 -25.59 -12.13
C ARG A 248 1.07 -26.14 -12.73
N ASP A 249 2.23 -25.61 -12.30
CA ASP A 249 3.54 -26.15 -12.65
C ASP A 249 3.85 -27.37 -11.76
N PRO A 250 3.91 -28.60 -12.29
CA PRO A 250 4.10 -29.80 -11.50
C PRO A 250 5.53 -29.95 -10.95
N VAL A 251 6.49 -29.20 -11.51
CA VAL A 251 7.91 -29.30 -11.14
C VAL A 251 8.27 -28.31 -10.04
N ALA A 252 7.59 -27.16 -9.99
CA ALA A 252 7.88 -26.10 -9.05
C ALA A 252 7.26 -26.39 -7.66
N PRO A 253 8.03 -26.36 -6.56
CA PRO A 253 7.46 -26.46 -5.22
C PRO A 253 6.66 -25.18 -4.90
N VAL A 254 5.64 -25.31 -4.05
CA VAL A 254 4.95 -24.14 -3.47
C VAL A 254 5.95 -23.36 -2.63
N ALA A 255 6.20 -22.09 -3.02
CA ALA A 255 7.15 -21.26 -2.31
C ALA A 255 6.50 -20.58 -1.10
N ARG A 256 7.10 -20.74 0.08
CA ARG A 256 6.60 -20.18 1.33
C ARG A 256 7.65 -19.33 2.03
N SER A 257 7.26 -18.17 2.53
CA SER A 257 8.08 -17.38 3.44
C SER A 257 7.48 -17.37 4.84
N ARG A 258 8.34 -17.18 5.85
CA ARG A 258 7.89 -17.05 7.25
C ARG A 258 7.51 -15.61 7.56
N ALA A 259 6.52 -15.44 8.42
CA ALA A 259 6.18 -14.16 9.00
C ALA A 259 7.35 -13.57 9.80
N ARG A 260 7.48 -12.25 9.80
CA ARG A 260 8.53 -11.54 10.54
C ARG A 260 8.07 -10.16 10.99
N SER A 261 8.55 -9.74 12.15
CA SER A 261 8.45 -8.35 12.62
C SER A 261 9.76 -7.62 12.32
N TYR A 262 9.65 -6.33 12.02
CA TYR A 262 10.80 -5.45 11.79
C TYR A 262 10.47 -4.02 12.24
N THR A 263 11.50 -3.26 12.59
CA THR A 263 11.34 -1.87 13.00
C THR A 263 11.62 -0.93 11.84
N SER A 264 10.73 0.02 11.62
CA SER A 264 10.91 1.09 10.63
C SER A 264 10.37 2.41 11.18
N TYR A 265 11.17 3.47 11.15
CA TYR A 265 10.81 4.79 11.69
C TYR A 265 10.21 4.74 13.11
N GLY A 266 10.86 3.99 14.01
CA GLY A 266 10.42 3.83 15.41
C GLY A 266 9.15 3.00 15.61
N ARG A 267 8.55 2.46 14.54
CA ARG A 267 7.36 1.60 14.60
C ARG A 267 7.72 0.16 14.32
N ILE A 268 7.07 -0.74 15.03
CA ILE A 268 7.15 -2.16 14.77
C ILE A 268 6.09 -2.51 13.73
N LEU A 269 6.55 -3.10 12.64
CA LEU A 269 5.73 -3.56 11.53
C LEU A 269 5.78 -5.09 11.48
N PHE A 270 4.65 -5.69 11.18
CA PHE A 270 4.52 -7.13 10.95
C PHE A 270 4.37 -7.38 9.45
N LYS A 271 5.14 -8.33 8.94
CA LYS A 271 4.98 -8.87 7.59
C LYS A 271 4.55 -10.32 7.71
N GLY A 272 3.34 -10.62 7.25
CA GLY A 272 2.78 -11.96 7.25
C GLY A 272 3.63 -12.96 6.47
N SER A 273 3.40 -14.26 6.72
CA SER A 273 3.90 -15.35 5.87
C SER A 273 3.36 -15.17 4.45
N THR A 274 3.97 -15.83 3.47
CA THR A 274 3.47 -15.81 2.10
C THR A 274 3.46 -17.21 1.51
N THR A 275 2.47 -17.50 0.67
CA THR A 275 2.37 -18.71 -0.14
C THR A 275 2.29 -18.31 -1.60
N THR A 276 3.37 -18.50 -2.35
CA THR A 276 3.48 -18.14 -3.77
C THR A 276 3.32 -19.38 -4.63
N LEU A 277 2.44 -19.29 -5.62
CA LEU A 277 2.13 -20.38 -6.54
C LEU A 277 2.83 -20.17 -7.90
N PHE A 278 3.06 -21.27 -8.62
CA PHE A 278 3.64 -21.27 -9.95
C PHE A 278 2.68 -21.81 -11.00
N GLY A 279 2.53 -21.07 -12.09
CA GLY A 279 1.55 -21.36 -13.15
C GLY A 279 0.11 -21.02 -12.76
N ARG A 280 -0.09 -20.51 -11.56
CA ARG A 280 -1.35 -20.02 -11.01
C ARG A 280 -1.04 -18.83 -10.12
N LEU A 281 -1.96 -17.90 -10.00
CA LEU A 281 -1.81 -16.71 -9.13
C LEU A 281 -2.52 -16.96 -7.80
N HIS A 282 -1.96 -16.39 -6.74
CA HIS A 282 -2.58 -16.37 -5.42
C HIS A 282 -2.53 -14.96 -4.82
N VAL A 283 -3.66 -14.46 -4.41
CA VAL A 283 -3.80 -13.19 -3.66
C VAL A 283 -4.53 -13.49 -2.36
N ASP A 284 -3.87 -13.21 -1.25
CA ASP A 284 -4.50 -13.26 0.08
C ASP A 284 -5.01 -11.85 0.40
N ALA A 285 -6.34 -11.69 0.47
CA ALA A 285 -6.98 -10.40 0.72
C ALA A 285 -6.58 -9.81 2.09
N GLN A 286 -6.39 -10.66 3.10
CA GLN A 286 -5.97 -10.24 4.44
C GLN A 286 -4.47 -9.89 4.54
N ASN A 287 -3.67 -10.30 3.55
CA ASN A 287 -2.24 -10.01 3.48
C ASN A 287 -1.88 -9.09 2.31
N SER A 288 -2.84 -8.37 1.78
CA SER A 288 -2.69 -7.45 0.65
C SER A 288 -3.32 -6.09 0.93
N PHE A 289 -2.50 -5.13 1.31
CA PHE A 289 -2.95 -3.75 1.51
C PHE A 289 -3.70 -3.18 0.28
N ILE A 290 -3.20 -3.45 -0.93
CA ILE A 290 -3.82 -2.87 -2.13
C ILE A 290 -5.13 -3.57 -2.51
N ALA A 291 -5.23 -4.89 -2.29
CA ALA A 291 -6.48 -5.60 -2.51
C ALA A 291 -7.56 -5.20 -1.48
N ASP A 292 -7.16 -4.90 -0.23
CA ASP A 292 -8.05 -4.36 0.80
C ASP A 292 -8.57 -2.95 0.42
N GLN A 293 -7.67 -2.05 0.01
CA GLN A 293 -8.02 -0.64 -0.25
C GLN A 293 -8.64 -0.37 -1.63
N CYS A 294 -8.30 -1.17 -2.63
CA CYS A 294 -8.65 -0.90 -4.04
C CYS A 294 -9.11 -2.15 -4.79
N ASN A 295 -9.46 -3.23 -4.10
CA ASN A 295 -9.82 -4.53 -4.68
C ASN A 295 -8.80 -5.04 -5.71
N LEU A 296 -9.13 -6.07 -6.44
CA LEU A 296 -8.29 -6.59 -7.53
C LEU A 296 -8.11 -5.55 -8.64
N GLU A 297 -9.09 -4.70 -8.89
CA GLU A 297 -9.04 -3.66 -9.92
C GLU A 297 -7.84 -2.71 -9.72
N GLY A 298 -7.62 -2.27 -8.48
CA GLY A 298 -6.44 -1.46 -8.15
C GLY A 298 -5.14 -2.25 -8.20
N LEU A 299 -5.16 -3.54 -7.86
CA LEU A 299 -3.99 -4.41 -7.98
C LEU A 299 -3.54 -4.54 -9.45
N TRP A 300 -4.48 -4.76 -10.36
CA TRP A 300 -4.18 -4.85 -11.81
C TRP A 300 -3.56 -3.56 -12.34
N GLU A 301 -4.09 -2.41 -11.93
CA GLU A 301 -3.53 -1.11 -12.28
C GLU A 301 -2.07 -0.96 -11.81
N LEU A 302 -1.78 -1.35 -10.55
CA LEU A 302 -0.41 -1.29 -10.03
C LEU A 302 0.53 -2.26 -10.76
N VAL A 303 0.07 -3.48 -11.03
CA VAL A 303 0.86 -4.49 -11.77
C VAL A 303 1.27 -3.98 -13.14
N ARG A 304 0.37 -3.30 -13.87
CA ARG A 304 0.65 -2.70 -15.18
C ARG A 304 1.74 -1.65 -15.10
N VAL A 305 1.56 -0.64 -14.23
CA VAL A 305 2.47 0.52 -14.19
C VAL A 305 3.81 0.21 -13.51
N THR A 306 3.85 -0.75 -12.59
CA THR A 306 5.09 -1.12 -11.87
C THR A 306 5.84 -2.28 -12.50
N LYS A 307 5.18 -3.07 -13.36
CA LYS A 307 5.68 -4.32 -13.97
C LYS A 307 6.12 -5.39 -12.96
N LEU A 308 5.62 -5.27 -11.74
CA LEU A 308 5.85 -6.27 -10.69
C LEU A 308 4.99 -7.52 -10.92
N PRO A 309 5.50 -8.73 -10.62
CA PRO A 309 4.67 -9.93 -10.61
C PRO A 309 3.46 -9.76 -9.69
N VAL A 310 2.28 -10.21 -10.13
CA VAL A 310 0.99 -10.03 -9.43
C VAL A 310 1.07 -10.39 -7.94
N GLN A 311 1.55 -11.60 -7.64
CA GLN A 311 1.63 -12.10 -6.27
C GLN A 311 2.62 -11.32 -5.40
N TYR A 312 3.67 -10.77 -5.99
CA TYR A 312 4.61 -9.91 -5.29
C TYR A 312 4.03 -8.49 -5.08
N CYS A 313 3.39 -7.93 -6.09
CA CYS A 313 2.71 -6.63 -6.02
C CYS A 313 1.63 -6.63 -4.93
N ALA A 314 0.83 -7.70 -4.83
CA ALA A 314 -0.19 -7.85 -3.81
C ALA A 314 0.37 -7.83 -2.37
N ARG A 315 1.61 -8.29 -2.15
CA ARG A 315 2.23 -8.46 -0.81
C ARG A 315 3.35 -7.50 -0.49
N THR A 316 3.55 -6.49 -1.33
CA THR A 316 4.57 -5.46 -1.11
C THR A 316 3.94 -4.10 -0.84
N THR A 317 4.76 -3.14 -0.41
CA THR A 317 4.29 -1.77 -0.22
C THR A 317 4.26 -1.03 -1.56
N THR A 318 3.40 -0.04 -1.68
CA THR A 318 3.35 0.86 -2.85
C THR A 318 4.66 1.62 -3.06
N GLY A 319 5.43 1.85 -1.99
CA GLY A 319 6.79 2.40 -2.10
C GLY A 319 7.77 1.48 -2.85
N THR A 320 7.62 0.15 -2.74
CA THR A 320 8.37 -0.77 -3.61
C THR A 320 7.95 -0.58 -5.07
N GLY A 321 6.64 -0.39 -5.34
CA GLY A 321 6.14 -0.10 -6.68
C GLY A 321 6.80 1.13 -7.31
N ILE A 322 6.83 2.26 -6.57
CA ILE A 322 7.47 3.49 -7.06
C ILE A 322 8.98 3.28 -7.33
N SER A 323 9.68 2.52 -6.46
CA SER A 323 11.08 2.19 -6.68
C SER A 323 11.32 1.39 -7.96
N TYR A 324 10.45 0.43 -8.27
CA TYR A 324 10.55 -0.34 -9.52
C TYR A 324 10.27 0.50 -10.75
N MET A 325 9.35 1.47 -10.70
CA MET A 325 9.14 2.42 -11.79
C MET A 325 10.37 3.32 -12.02
N GLN A 326 11.02 3.76 -10.94
CA GLN A 326 12.27 4.53 -11.03
C GLN A 326 13.40 3.67 -11.61
N MET A 327 13.54 2.42 -11.19
CA MET A 327 14.53 1.48 -11.70
C MET A 327 14.29 1.12 -13.18
N GLU A 328 13.03 0.94 -13.60
CA GLU A 328 12.69 0.75 -15.01
C GLU A 328 13.18 1.93 -15.86
N LEU A 329 12.86 3.15 -15.42
CA LEU A 329 13.25 4.35 -16.14
C LEU A 329 14.78 4.50 -16.20
N ALA A 330 15.48 4.25 -15.09
CA ALA A 330 16.93 4.23 -15.05
C ALA A 330 17.52 3.16 -16.00
N TYR A 331 16.96 1.95 -16.01
CA TYR A 331 17.37 0.88 -16.90
C TYR A 331 17.25 1.28 -18.39
N ARG A 332 16.12 1.88 -18.77
CA ARG A 332 15.86 2.35 -20.15
C ARG A 332 16.79 3.50 -20.56
N ASP A 333 17.12 4.38 -19.62
CA ASP A 333 18.02 5.51 -19.86
C ASP A 333 19.52 5.09 -19.84
N GLY A 334 19.85 3.83 -19.60
CA GLY A 334 21.22 3.34 -19.47
C GLY A 334 21.92 3.81 -18.18
N VAL A 335 21.13 4.20 -17.18
CA VAL A 335 21.62 4.63 -15.85
C VAL A 335 21.83 3.41 -14.94
N LEU A 336 22.96 3.38 -14.25
CA LEU A 336 23.32 2.35 -13.31
C LEU A 336 22.41 2.35 -12.09
N ILE A 337 21.87 1.20 -11.70
CA ILE A 337 21.01 1.04 -10.53
C ILE A 337 21.84 0.48 -9.38
N PRO A 338 22.09 1.25 -8.30
CA PRO A 338 22.86 0.77 -7.15
C PRO A 338 22.08 -0.32 -6.39
N GLU A 339 22.79 -1.26 -5.74
CA GLU A 339 22.15 -2.31 -4.90
C GLU A 339 21.45 -1.73 -3.67
N GLN A 340 21.97 -0.63 -3.15
CA GLN A 340 21.44 0.08 -1.98
C GLN A 340 21.67 1.58 -2.14
N LYS A 341 21.16 2.39 -1.22
CA LYS A 341 21.46 3.80 -1.16
C LYS A 341 22.98 3.98 -1.07
N ALA A 342 23.55 4.58 -2.11
CA ALA A 342 24.99 4.79 -2.21
C ALA A 342 25.42 6.20 -1.77
N GLU A 343 24.48 7.14 -1.75
CA GLU A 343 24.76 8.54 -1.41
C GLU A 343 24.67 8.73 0.11
N PRO A 344 25.76 9.05 0.79
CA PRO A 344 25.73 9.39 2.21
C PRO A 344 25.00 10.72 2.43
N GLU A 345 24.45 10.92 3.60
CA GLU A 345 23.92 12.21 4.02
C GLU A 345 25.06 13.16 4.35
N SER A 346 24.99 14.38 3.86
CA SER A 346 25.98 15.42 4.20
C SER A 346 25.83 15.82 5.67
N PRO A 347 26.91 15.89 6.44
CA PRO A 347 26.87 16.46 7.79
C PRO A 347 26.29 17.88 7.76
N LYS A 348 25.41 18.19 8.71
CA LYS A 348 24.77 19.50 8.85
C LYS A 348 25.10 20.10 10.21
N HIS A 349 25.27 21.42 10.25
CA HIS A 349 25.29 22.15 11.51
C HIS A 349 23.92 22.08 12.21
N PRO A 350 23.85 22.21 13.56
CA PRO A 350 22.57 22.16 14.28
C PRO A 350 21.52 23.15 13.77
N ASP A 351 21.93 24.37 13.39
CA ASP A 351 21.04 25.38 12.83
C ASP A 351 20.55 25.05 11.42
N GLU A 352 21.38 24.40 10.61
CA GLU A 352 20.98 23.86 9.29
C GLU A 352 20.00 22.72 9.45
N LEU A 353 20.24 21.83 10.43
CA LEU A 353 19.35 20.72 10.73
C LEU A 353 17.98 21.22 11.20
N LEU A 354 17.95 22.22 12.10
CA LEU A 354 16.72 22.85 12.56
C LEU A 354 15.90 23.50 11.41
N ARG A 355 16.58 24.04 10.40
CA ARG A 355 15.89 24.58 9.21
C ARG A 355 15.42 23.49 8.25
N ALA A 356 16.20 22.44 8.10
CA ALA A 356 15.92 21.36 7.17
C ALA A 356 14.80 20.42 7.66
N ASP A 357 14.75 20.13 8.97
CA ASP A 357 13.82 19.13 9.58
C ASP A 357 12.57 19.78 10.19
N ARG A 358 12.01 20.79 9.52
CA ARG A 358 10.76 21.44 9.97
C ARG A 358 9.47 20.69 9.60
N GLY A 359 9.53 19.77 8.65
CA GLY A 359 8.37 19.09 8.09
C GLY A 359 7.42 20.06 7.34
N GLY A 360 6.15 19.72 7.26
CA GLY A 360 5.12 20.56 6.65
C GLY A 360 4.67 21.69 7.56
N LEU A 361 4.19 22.79 6.99
CA LEU A 361 3.63 23.92 7.75
C LEU A 361 2.24 23.58 8.29
N VAL A 362 2.01 23.91 9.56
CA VAL A 362 0.71 23.82 10.21
C VAL A 362 0.35 25.17 10.81
N ILE A 363 -0.80 25.69 10.44
CA ILE A 363 -1.44 26.85 11.11
C ILE A 363 -2.54 26.26 11.98
N PRO A 364 -2.44 26.34 13.32
CA PRO A 364 -3.40 25.71 14.21
C PRO A 364 -4.85 26.14 13.93
N PRO A 365 -5.83 25.24 14.09
CA PRO A 365 -7.23 25.61 13.88
C PRO A 365 -7.70 26.62 14.92
N ARG A 366 -8.60 27.49 14.53
CA ARG A 366 -9.36 28.31 15.49
C ARG A 366 -10.45 27.47 16.09
N LEU A 367 -10.48 27.38 17.43
CA LEU A 367 -11.54 26.65 18.13
C LEU A 367 -12.90 27.32 17.90
N GLY A 368 -13.94 26.52 17.68
CA GLY A 368 -15.30 27.04 17.56
C GLY A 368 -16.12 26.39 16.45
N PHE A 369 -17.31 26.96 16.29
CA PHE A 369 -18.29 26.64 15.26
C PHE A 369 -18.27 27.75 14.19
N PHE A 370 -18.00 27.41 12.94
CA PHE A 370 -17.87 28.36 11.83
C PHE A 370 -18.76 27.96 10.68
N THR A 371 -19.53 28.90 10.15
CA THR A 371 -20.40 28.73 8.96
C THR A 371 -19.75 29.24 7.69
N GLY A 372 -20.15 28.74 6.52
CA GLY A 372 -19.68 29.21 5.22
C GLY A 372 -18.15 29.12 5.06
N VAL A 373 -17.60 27.94 5.34
CA VAL A 373 -16.15 27.69 5.27
C VAL A 373 -15.83 26.90 4.01
N ALA A 374 -14.84 27.36 3.25
CA ALA A 374 -14.32 26.57 2.13
C ALA A 374 -13.00 25.88 2.47
N GLU A 375 -12.82 24.68 1.94
CA GLU A 375 -11.58 23.95 1.94
C GLU A 375 -10.95 24.00 0.55
N LEU A 376 -9.78 24.61 0.46
CA LEU A 376 -8.91 24.60 -0.70
C LEU A 376 -7.75 23.65 -0.45
N ASP A 377 -7.42 22.79 -1.44
CA ASP A 377 -6.41 21.74 -1.30
C ASP A 377 -5.51 21.71 -2.54
N PHE A 378 -4.19 21.65 -2.33
CA PHE A 378 -3.24 21.46 -3.41
C PHE A 378 -3.34 20.06 -3.98
N VAL A 379 -3.62 19.93 -5.26
CA VAL A 379 -3.80 18.65 -5.93
C VAL A 379 -2.51 17.84 -5.90
N SER A 380 -2.43 16.84 -5.02
CA SER A 380 -1.23 16.00 -4.84
C SER A 380 0.03 16.86 -4.66
N GLU A 381 0.08 17.75 -3.67
CA GLU A 381 1.09 18.80 -3.51
C GLU A 381 2.52 18.29 -3.68
N PHE A 382 2.99 17.36 -2.84
CA PHE A 382 4.36 16.87 -2.90
C PHE A 382 4.72 16.23 -4.26
N PRO A 383 3.89 15.33 -4.84
CA PRO A 383 4.07 14.86 -6.21
C PRO A 383 4.11 15.99 -7.25
N SER A 384 3.26 16.99 -7.12
CA SER A 384 3.21 18.12 -8.04
C SER A 384 4.47 18.99 -7.95
N ILE A 385 4.99 19.20 -6.73
CA ILE A 385 6.29 19.85 -6.50
C ILE A 385 7.41 19.07 -7.18
N MET A 386 7.48 17.76 -6.96
CA MET A 386 8.51 16.89 -7.56
C MET A 386 8.47 16.96 -9.09
N ALA A 387 7.27 16.91 -9.67
CA ALA A 387 7.08 16.96 -11.11
C ALA A 387 7.37 18.35 -11.70
N ARG A 388 6.79 19.42 -11.15
CA ARG A 388 6.85 20.78 -11.73
C ARG A 388 8.17 21.48 -11.48
N PHE A 389 8.70 21.36 -10.26
CA PHE A 389 9.98 21.99 -9.89
C PHE A 389 11.19 21.05 -10.07
N ASN A 390 10.99 19.90 -10.70
CA ASN A 390 12.06 18.95 -11.03
C ASN A 390 12.86 18.45 -9.80
N VAL A 391 12.20 18.29 -8.65
CA VAL A 391 12.84 17.82 -7.44
C VAL A 391 12.96 16.29 -7.46
N SER A 392 14.16 15.81 -7.68
CA SER A 392 14.55 14.41 -7.71
C SER A 392 15.91 14.26 -7.01
N PRO A 393 16.24 13.11 -6.41
CA PRO A 393 17.50 12.95 -5.69
C PRO A 393 18.74 13.39 -6.46
N GLU A 394 18.84 13.08 -7.74
CA GLU A 394 19.98 13.42 -8.60
C GLU A 394 19.94 14.84 -9.18
N THR A 395 18.81 15.53 -9.04
CA THR A 395 18.67 16.92 -9.52
C THR A 395 18.94 17.95 -8.43
N VAL A 396 18.82 17.59 -7.15
CA VAL A 396 19.10 18.48 -6.02
C VAL A 396 20.60 18.54 -5.77
N ASN A 397 21.15 19.76 -5.73
CA ASN A 397 22.57 20.04 -5.58
C ASN A 397 23.43 19.34 -6.65
N CYS A 398 22.95 19.33 -7.90
CA CYS A 398 23.73 18.80 -9.02
C CYS A 398 24.95 19.69 -9.32
N ARG A 399 26.03 19.08 -9.80
CA ARG A 399 27.28 19.81 -10.17
C ARG A 399 27.16 20.62 -11.45
N CYS A 400 26.19 20.26 -12.33
CA CYS A 400 26.04 20.86 -13.65
C CYS A 400 25.35 22.24 -13.68
N CYS A 401 24.74 22.68 -12.58
CA CYS A 401 23.94 23.92 -12.51
C CYS A 401 24.29 24.76 -11.27
N PRO A 402 25.51 25.35 -11.18
CA PRO A 402 25.92 26.09 -9.99
C PRO A 402 25.12 27.37 -9.76
N GLU A 403 24.48 27.92 -10.81
CA GLU A 403 23.68 29.15 -10.75
C GLU A 403 22.17 28.90 -10.76
N ALA A 404 21.73 27.63 -10.57
CA ALA A 404 20.31 27.31 -10.55
C ALA A 404 19.57 27.99 -9.39
N PRO A 405 18.24 28.24 -9.53
CA PRO A 405 17.43 28.78 -8.46
C PRO A 405 17.54 28.00 -7.17
N ARG A 406 17.54 28.72 -6.05
CA ARG A 406 17.68 28.12 -4.72
C ARG A 406 16.32 27.75 -4.14
N VAL A 407 16.29 26.63 -3.47
CA VAL A 407 15.15 26.21 -2.64
C VAL A 407 15.06 27.18 -1.45
N PRO A 408 13.87 27.73 -1.17
CA PRO A 408 13.66 28.61 -0.02
C PRO A 408 14.18 28.01 1.30
N GLU A 409 14.58 28.83 2.23
CA GLU A 409 15.10 28.47 3.57
C GLU A 409 16.41 27.64 3.56
N LEU A 410 16.58 26.72 2.60
CA LEU A 410 17.67 25.73 2.58
C LEU A 410 18.85 26.14 1.69
N GLY A 411 18.58 26.93 0.66
CA GLY A 411 19.60 27.36 -0.31
C GLY A 411 20.09 26.26 -1.25
N TYR A 412 19.47 25.06 -1.21
CA TYR A 412 19.77 23.99 -2.16
C TYR A 412 19.36 24.40 -3.58
N ARG A 413 20.06 23.83 -4.58
CA ARG A 413 19.81 24.12 -5.99
C ARG A 413 19.13 22.95 -6.68
N VAL A 414 18.27 23.23 -7.65
CA VAL A 414 17.59 22.20 -8.44
C VAL A 414 18.00 22.30 -9.90
N CYS A 415 18.40 21.18 -10.49
CA CYS A 415 18.92 21.10 -11.85
C CYS A 415 17.95 21.65 -12.90
N GLN A 416 18.47 22.52 -13.80
CA GLN A 416 17.75 23.11 -14.91
C GLN A 416 18.07 22.45 -16.27
N ARG A 417 19.07 21.55 -16.31
CA ARG A 417 19.57 20.95 -17.57
C ARG A 417 19.00 19.58 -17.85
N ARG A 418 18.78 18.76 -16.79
CA ARG A 418 18.27 17.39 -16.94
C ARG A 418 16.99 17.19 -16.12
N ARG A 419 16.08 16.43 -16.65
CA ARG A 419 14.84 16.05 -15.99
C ARG A 419 15.09 14.84 -15.08
N GLY A 420 14.71 14.93 -13.81
CA GLY A 420 14.94 13.90 -12.81
C GLY A 420 14.11 12.62 -13.04
N ILE A 421 14.65 11.47 -12.64
CA ILE A 421 13.99 10.17 -12.76
C ILE A 421 12.69 10.17 -11.95
N THR A 422 12.75 10.61 -10.68
CA THR A 422 11.56 10.67 -9.83
C THR A 422 10.53 11.63 -10.39
N SER A 423 10.94 12.81 -10.84
CA SER A 423 10.07 13.81 -11.44
C SER A 423 9.31 13.26 -12.65
N ARG A 424 10.00 12.53 -13.53
CA ARG A 424 9.43 11.91 -14.75
C ARG A 424 8.42 10.79 -14.42
N VAL A 425 8.74 9.95 -13.43
CA VAL A 425 7.84 8.87 -12.97
C VAL A 425 6.56 9.45 -12.38
N VAL A 426 6.71 10.43 -11.48
CA VAL A 426 5.58 11.05 -10.78
C VAL A 426 4.68 11.81 -11.74
N GLU A 427 5.25 12.53 -12.72
CA GLU A 427 4.50 13.24 -13.75
C GLU A 427 3.57 12.33 -14.55
N ARG A 428 4.04 11.14 -14.96
CA ARG A 428 3.22 10.13 -15.64
C ARG A 428 2.07 9.63 -14.78
N LEU A 429 2.32 9.38 -13.49
CA LEU A 429 1.29 8.94 -12.56
C LEU A 429 0.21 10.01 -12.32
N ILE A 430 0.62 11.27 -12.15
CA ILE A 430 -0.31 12.41 -12.02
C ILE A 430 -1.19 12.51 -13.26
N LYS A 431 -0.58 12.47 -14.47
CA LYS A 431 -1.30 12.56 -15.74
C LYS A 431 -2.34 11.43 -15.88
N LYS A 432 -1.95 10.17 -15.65
CA LYS A 432 -2.87 9.04 -15.72
C LYS A 432 -4.02 9.15 -14.71
N ARG A 433 -3.72 9.64 -13.50
CA ARG A 433 -4.72 9.85 -12.46
C ARG A 433 -5.72 10.97 -12.81
N GLN A 434 -5.25 12.01 -13.51
CA GLN A 434 -6.11 13.07 -14.05
C GLN A 434 -7.02 12.54 -15.17
N GLN A 435 -6.51 11.71 -16.05
CA GLN A 435 -7.31 11.04 -17.09
C GLN A 435 -8.44 10.20 -16.46
N TYR A 436 -8.17 9.42 -15.41
CA TYR A 436 -9.22 8.70 -14.71
C TYR A 436 -10.26 9.63 -14.06
N LYS A 437 -9.84 10.78 -13.52
CA LYS A 437 -10.78 11.77 -12.99
C LYS A 437 -11.73 12.31 -14.08
N GLN A 438 -11.17 12.59 -15.26
CA GLN A 438 -11.94 13.04 -16.41
C GLN A 438 -12.94 11.98 -16.88
N LEU A 439 -12.50 10.73 -17.05
CA LEU A 439 -13.38 9.61 -17.47
C LEU A 439 -14.54 9.38 -16.48
N MET A 440 -14.30 9.57 -15.18
CA MET A 440 -15.35 9.50 -14.17
C MET A 440 -16.36 10.63 -14.30
N SER A 441 -15.93 11.87 -14.63
CA SER A 441 -16.84 13.01 -14.82
C SER A 441 -17.68 12.88 -16.10
N GLU A 442 -17.16 12.23 -17.14
CA GLU A 442 -17.86 12.01 -18.42
C GLU A 442 -18.79 10.79 -18.39
N GLY A 443 -18.49 9.76 -17.61
CA GLY A 443 -19.18 8.46 -17.64
C GLY A 443 -20.01 8.11 -16.39
N GLY A 444 -20.05 8.98 -15.37
CA GLY A 444 -20.67 8.72 -14.07
C GLY A 444 -19.71 8.01 -13.08
N GLU A 445 -19.98 8.16 -11.77
CA GLU A 445 -19.11 7.61 -10.71
C GLU A 445 -19.28 6.11 -10.49
N GLU A 446 -20.42 5.54 -10.86
CA GLU A 446 -20.70 4.11 -10.66
C GLU A 446 -20.35 3.29 -11.90
N PRO A 447 -19.63 2.17 -11.72
CA PRO A 447 -19.35 1.26 -12.81
C PRO A 447 -20.67 0.61 -13.29
N GLY A 448 -21.03 0.84 -14.55
CA GLY A 448 -22.05 0.02 -15.20
C GLY A 448 -21.57 -1.45 -15.37
N GLU A 449 -22.49 -2.39 -15.57
CA GLU A 449 -22.12 -3.79 -15.85
C GLU A 449 -21.07 -3.87 -16.97
N GLY A 450 -19.93 -4.51 -16.67
CA GLY A 450 -18.82 -4.68 -17.62
C GLY A 450 -17.89 -3.48 -17.81
N ARG A 451 -18.09 -2.36 -17.11
CA ARG A 451 -17.17 -1.20 -17.19
C ARG A 451 -16.09 -1.24 -16.11
N PRO A 452 -14.86 -0.78 -16.43
CA PRO A 452 -13.77 -0.68 -15.45
C PRO A 452 -14.12 0.26 -14.30
N ASN A 453 -13.73 -0.11 -13.08
CA ASN A 453 -13.88 0.79 -11.93
C ASN A 453 -12.74 1.82 -11.86
N TYR A 454 -12.89 2.92 -12.57
CA TYR A 454 -11.89 4.00 -12.63
C TYR A 454 -11.60 4.62 -11.25
N LYS A 455 -12.55 4.63 -10.32
CA LYS A 455 -12.37 5.12 -8.95
C LYS A 455 -11.32 4.27 -8.20
N LEU A 456 -11.39 2.95 -8.32
CA LEU A 456 -10.43 2.04 -7.69
C LEU A 456 -9.05 2.11 -8.37
N ARG A 457 -8.98 2.18 -9.72
CA ARG A 457 -7.73 2.38 -10.46
C ARG A 457 -7.05 3.70 -10.06
N ARG A 458 -7.82 4.80 -10.02
CA ARG A 458 -7.35 6.11 -9.57
C ARG A 458 -6.85 6.10 -8.12
N SER A 459 -7.53 5.36 -7.23
CA SER A 459 -7.15 5.21 -5.83
C SER A 459 -5.83 4.45 -5.68
N ALA A 460 -5.61 3.40 -6.46
CA ALA A 460 -4.35 2.65 -6.46
C ALA A 460 -3.16 3.54 -6.86
N LEU A 461 -3.30 4.37 -7.91
CA LEU A 461 -2.27 5.33 -8.29
C LEU A 461 -2.02 6.40 -7.21
N LYS A 462 -3.05 6.78 -6.44
CA LYS A 462 -2.86 7.68 -5.29
C LYS A 462 -1.90 7.11 -4.27
N TRP A 463 -1.96 5.81 -3.98
CA TRP A 463 -1.06 5.17 -3.02
C TRP A 463 0.41 5.14 -3.48
N LEU A 464 0.67 5.04 -4.79
CA LEU A 464 2.03 5.22 -5.33
C LEU A 464 2.52 6.66 -5.09
N LEU A 465 1.69 7.65 -5.42
CA LEU A 465 2.04 9.06 -5.26
C LEU A 465 2.25 9.46 -3.79
N VAL A 466 1.45 8.95 -2.86
CA VAL A 466 1.62 9.20 -1.41
C VAL A 466 2.97 8.68 -0.91
N CYS A 467 3.45 7.54 -1.43
CA CYS A 467 4.70 6.96 -0.99
C CYS A 467 5.95 7.60 -1.61
N CYS A 468 5.84 8.27 -2.78
CA CYS A 468 7.00 8.75 -3.52
C CYS A 468 7.83 9.77 -2.73
N PHE A 469 7.19 10.68 -1.99
CA PHE A 469 7.84 11.66 -1.13
C PHE A 469 8.68 10.99 -0.04
N GLY A 470 8.08 10.07 0.74
CA GLY A 470 8.79 9.37 1.81
C GLY A 470 10.01 8.59 1.32
N TYR A 471 9.96 8.08 0.10
CA TYR A 471 11.09 7.35 -0.49
C TYR A 471 12.27 8.23 -0.90
N THR A 472 12.09 9.53 -1.07
CA THR A 472 13.22 10.44 -1.30
C THR A 472 14.13 10.56 -0.08
N GLY A 473 13.57 10.49 1.15
CA GLY A 473 14.33 10.51 2.41
C GLY A 473 14.55 9.12 3.05
N TYR A 474 14.02 8.03 2.46
CA TYR A 474 14.13 6.70 3.07
C TYR A 474 15.55 6.16 2.98
N LYS A 475 16.12 5.76 4.14
CA LYS A 475 17.51 5.30 4.26
C LYS A 475 17.90 4.11 3.38
N ASN A 476 16.94 3.29 2.95
CA ASN A 476 17.17 2.13 2.10
C ASN A 476 16.69 2.33 0.64
N ALA A 477 16.21 3.52 0.28
CA ALA A 477 15.81 3.81 -1.09
C ALA A 477 17.06 3.94 -1.97
N ARG A 478 17.13 3.16 -3.06
CA ARG A 478 18.28 3.16 -4.00
C ARG A 478 18.58 4.55 -4.56
N PHE A 479 17.53 5.30 -4.84
CA PHE A 479 17.56 6.66 -5.34
C PHE A 479 17.17 7.69 -4.26
N GLY A 480 17.42 7.38 -2.96
CA GLY A 480 17.09 8.29 -1.86
C GLY A 480 18.19 9.32 -1.62
N LYS A 481 17.81 10.58 -1.38
CA LYS A 481 18.67 11.68 -0.96
C LYS A 481 17.89 12.62 -0.05
N ILE A 482 18.39 12.83 1.18
CA ILE A 482 17.65 13.58 2.19
C ILE A 482 17.40 15.04 1.76
N GLU A 483 18.36 15.65 1.05
CA GLU A 483 18.25 17.03 0.56
C GLU A 483 17.08 17.19 -0.45
N ALA A 484 16.70 16.14 -1.18
CA ALA A 484 15.53 16.17 -2.03
C ALA A 484 14.24 16.15 -1.19
N HIS A 485 14.20 15.33 -0.13
CA HIS A 485 13.09 15.30 0.82
C HIS A 485 12.88 16.65 1.51
N GLU A 486 13.95 17.24 2.01
CA GLU A 486 13.96 18.55 2.64
C GLU A 486 13.51 19.65 1.68
N SER A 487 13.98 19.60 0.41
CA SER A 487 13.58 20.55 -0.63
C SER A 487 12.07 20.52 -0.91
N ILE A 488 11.46 19.34 -0.94
CA ILE A 488 10.01 19.19 -1.15
C ILE A 488 9.25 19.85 0.00
N ASN A 489 9.66 19.58 1.26
CA ASN A 489 9.04 20.20 2.43
C ASN A 489 9.18 21.72 2.45
N ALA A 490 10.36 22.25 2.10
CA ALA A 490 10.60 23.69 2.08
C ALA A 490 9.77 24.41 1.01
N LEU A 491 9.67 23.81 -0.19
CA LEU A 491 8.81 24.31 -1.26
C LEU A 491 7.33 24.26 -0.88
N ALA A 492 6.88 23.17 -0.25
CA ALA A 492 5.50 23.04 0.21
C ALA A 492 5.15 24.13 1.25
N ARG A 493 6.02 24.35 2.23
CA ARG A 493 5.82 25.45 3.22
C ARG A 493 5.72 26.80 2.55
N GLU A 494 6.60 27.08 1.58
CA GLU A 494 6.55 28.36 0.83
C GLU A 494 5.22 28.48 0.07
N LYS A 495 4.77 27.42 -0.63
CA LYS A 495 3.52 27.46 -1.41
C LYS A 495 2.30 27.64 -0.52
N LEU A 496 2.26 26.99 0.64
CA LEU A 496 1.17 27.18 1.61
C LEU A 496 1.17 28.62 2.20
N LEU A 497 2.34 29.22 2.44
CA LEU A 497 2.44 30.62 2.86
C LEU A 497 1.94 31.58 1.78
N VAL A 498 2.34 31.38 0.53
CA VAL A 498 1.82 32.17 -0.61
C VAL A 498 0.29 32.03 -0.73
N ALA A 499 -0.24 30.81 -0.56
CA ALA A 499 -1.70 30.58 -0.57
C ALA A 499 -2.42 31.33 0.56
N LYS A 500 -1.86 31.26 1.78
CA LYS A 500 -2.37 32.01 2.94
C LYS A 500 -2.38 33.52 2.68
N GLU A 501 -1.24 34.09 2.26
CA GLU A 501 -1.12 35.52 2.01
C GLU A 501 -2.06 35.99 0.89
N THR A 502 -2.22 35.17 -0.16
CA THR A 502 -3.16 35.44 -1.25
C THR A 502 -4.60 35.51 -0.72
N ALA A 503 -5.00 34.56 0.12
CA ALA A 503 -6.34 34.53 0.72
C ALA A 503 -6.57 35.76 1.63
N GLU A 504 -5.60 36.11 2.49
CA GLU A 504 -5.70 37.28 3.38
C GLU A 504 -5.77 38.60 2.61
N GLN A 505 -5.00 38.79 1.52
CA GLN A 505 -5.04 39.95 0.64
C GLN A 505 -6.42 40.14 -0.02
N GLN A 506 -7.14 39.03 -0.27
CA GLN A 506 -8.51 39.09 -0.80
C GLN A 506 -9.60 39.20 0.28
N GLY A 507 -9.19 39.36 1.55
CA GLY A 507 -10.11 39.54 2.69
C GLY A 507 -10.71 38.24 3.23
N PHE A 508 -10.12 37.09 2.92
CA PHE A 508 -10.50 35.83 3.53
C PHE A 508 -9.78 35.63 4.88
N ARG A 509 -10.52 35.15 5.87
CA ARG A 509 -9.99 34.77 7.18
C ARG A 509 -9.51 33.33 7.13
N ILE A 510 -8.27 33.07 7.57
CA ILE A 510 -7.73 31.72 7.71
C ILE A 510 -8.21 31.13 9.02
N LEU A 511 -8.91 30.01 8.96
CA LEU A 511 -9.36 29.27 10.13
C LEU A 511 -8.40 28.16 10.52
N TYR A 512 -7.82 27.50 9.53
CA TYR A 512 -6.91 26.36 9.68
C TYR A 512 -6.12 26.14 8.40
N ALA A 513 -4.87 25.68 8.52
CA ALA A 513 -4.12 25.15 7.39
C ALA A 513 -3.23 23.99 7.82
N LEU A 514 -3.12 22.98 6.98
CA LEU A 514 -2.33 21.78 7.25
C LEU A 514 -1.68 21.28 5.97
N VAL A 515 -0.37 21.48 5.86
CA VAL A 515 0.48 21.00 4.76
C VAL A 515 -0.01 21.47 3.40
N ASP A 516 -1.03 20.80 2.83
CA ASP A 516 -1.57 20.98 1.49
C ASP A 516 -2.98 21.57 1.46
N SER A 517 -3.62 21.75 2.63
CA SER A 517 -5.00 22.24 2.72
C SER A 517 -5.15 23.54 3.50
N LEU A 518 -6.08 24.38 3.06
CA LEU A 518 -6.40 25.69 3.63
C LEU A 518 -7.91 25.81 3.85
N TYR A 519 -8.33 26.07 5.10
CA TYR A 519 -9.73 26.34 5.49
C TYR A 519 -9.93 27.83 5.62
N VAL A 520 -10.74 28.40 4.76
CA VAL A 520 -10.94 29.85 4.65
C VAL A 520 -12.41 30.24 4.81
N GLN A 521 -12.63 31.42 5.35
CA GLN A 521 -13.95 31.99 5.54
C GLN A 521 -13.97 33.46 5.10
N LYS A 522 -15.04 33.87 4.43
CA LYS A 522 -15.32 35.30 4.15
C LYS A 522 -16.83 35.49 4.20
N GLU A 523 -17.27 36.51 4.94
CA GLU A 523 -18.69 36.82 5.08
C GLU A 523 -19.30 37.15 3.73
N GLY A 524 -20.46 36.57 3.40
CA GLY A 524 -21.17 36.76 2.14
C GLY A 524 -20.52 36.16 0.90
N ALA A 525 -19.38 35.43 1.04
CA ALA A 525 -18.73 34.78 -0.10
C ALA A 525 -19.58 33.62 -0.62
N ARG A 526 -19.63 33.48 -1.93
CA ARG A 526 -20.26 32.39 -2.66
C ARG A 526 -19.22 31.43 -3.19
N ARG A 527 -19.65 30.30 -3.70
CA ARG A 527 -18.77 29.26 -4.25
C ARG A 527 -17.79 29.81 -5.30
N GLU A 528 -18.28 30.72 -6.18
CA GLU A 528 -17.49 31.33 -7.25
C GLU A 528 -16.35 32.20 -6.69
N ASP A 529 -16.51 32.78 -5.50
CA ASP A 529 -15.46 33.57 -4.85
C ASP A 529 -14.31 32.69 -4.37
N TYR A 530 -14.63 31.50 -3.84
CA TYR A 530 -13.64 30.49 -3.44
C TYR A 530 -12.93 29.86 -4.65
N GLU A 531 -13.66 29.63 -5.75
CA GLU A 531 -13.07 29.11 -6.99
C GLU A 531 -12.08 30.13 -7.60
N ARG A 532 -12.42 31.41 -7.60
CA ARG A 532 -11.51 32.50 -8.03
C ARG A 532 -10.28 32.59 -7.14
N LEU A 533 -10.45 32.47 -5.83
CA LEU A 533 -9.32 32.41 -4.90
C LEU A 533 -8.39 31.23 -5.23
N GLY A 534 -8.96 30.04 -5.47
CA GLY A 534 -8.19 28.86 -5.88
C GLY A 534 -7.39 29.09 -7.16
N GLN A 535 -7.99 29.71 -8.18
CA GLN A 535 -7.31 30.04 -9.43
C GLN A 535 -6.16 31.05 -9.23
N GLU A 536 -6.34 32.06 -8.40
CA GLU A 536 -5.30 33.04 -8.08
C GLU A 536 -4.12 32.38 -7.33
N ILE A 537 -4.44 31.48 -6.36
CA ILE A 537 -3.42 30.70 -5.65
C ILE A 537 -2.65 29.82 -6.64
N GLU A 538 -3.34 29.14 -7.55
CA GLU A 538 -2.70 28.30 -8.57
C GLU A 538 -1.75 29.12 -9.46
N GLN A 539 -2.16 30.32 -9.90
CA GLN A 539 -1.32 31.21 -10.71
C GLN A 539 -0.06 31.65 -9.96
N ARG A 540 -0.17 32.01 -8.69
CA ARG A 540 0.96 32.49 -7.87
C ARG A 540 1.91 31.39 -7.44
N THR A 541 1.38 30.21 -7.12
CA THR A 541 2.18 29.09 -6.62
C THR A 541 2.76 28.22 -7.72
N GLY A 542 2.13 28.21 -8.91
CA GLY A 542 2.42 27.29 -10.00
C GLY A 542 1.98 25.85 -9.71
N LEU A 543 1.18 25.60 -8.66
CA LEU A 543 0.65 24.30 -8.29
C LEU A 543 -0.87 24.28 -8.44
N PRO A 544 -1.46 23.16 -8.94
CA PRO A 544 -2.90 23.08 -9.10
C PRO A 544 -3.60 23.08 -7.75
N MET A 545 -4.64 23.92 -7.62
CA MET A 545 -5.45 24.08 -6.43
C MET A 545 -6.89 23.62 -6.72
N ALA A 546 -7.50 22.87 -5.84
CA ALA A 546 -8.88 22.43 -5.92
C ALA A 546 -9.73 23.03 -4.79
N LEU A 547 -10.95 23.44 -5.10
CA LEU A 547 -11.99 23.65 -4.11
C LEU A 547 -12.60 22.28 -3.77
N GLU A 548 -12.16 21.69 -2.66
CA GLU A 548 -12.63 20.36 -2.24
C GLU A 548 -14.08 20.39 -1.76
N ALA A 549 -14.45 21.39 -0.96
CA ALA A 549 -15.82 21.57 -0.50
C ALA A 549 -16.08 22.98 0.01
N VAL A 550 -17.34 23.38 -0.04
CA VAL A 550 -17.90 24.47 0.77
C VAL A 550 -18.73 23.83 1.88
N TYR A 551 -18.42 24.17 3.11
CA TYR A 551 -19.08 23.63 4.30
C TYR A 551 -20.14 24.59 4.82
N ARG A 552 -21.35 24.09 5.06
CA ARG A 552 -22.38 24.82 5.81
C ARG A 552 -21.85 25.25 7.17
N TYR A 553 -21.15 24.31 7.84
CA TYR A 553 -20.40 24.63 9.04
C TYR A 553 -19.24 23.64 9.29
N VAL A 554 -18.28 24.12 10.07
CA VAL A 554 -17.13 23.36 10.54
C VAL A 554 -17.04 23.53 12.07
N VAL A 555 -16.75 22.44 12.79
CA VAL A 555 -16.51 22.48 14.23
C VAL A 555 -15.08 22.03 14.51
N PHE A 556 -14.23 22.98 14.90
CA PHE A 556 -12.85 22.68 15.33
C PHE A 556 -12.80 22.46 16.84
N LEU A 557 -12.34 21.29 17.25
CA LEU A 557 -12.37 20.81 18.62
C LEU A 557 -11.02 20.96 19.32
N PRO A 558 -11.00 21.16 20.65
CA PRO A 558 -9.77 21.25 21.43
C PRO A 558 -9.14 19.88 21.70
N SER A 559 -7.98 19.92 22.36
CA SER A 559 -7.34 18.74 22.95
C SER A 559 -8.28 18.06 23.95
N LYS A 560 -8.21 16.73 24.06
CA LYS A 560 -8.92 15.98 25.11
C LYS A 560 -8.41 16.26 26.53
N GLN A 561 -7.16 16.74 26.65
CA GLN A 561 -6.54 17.04 27.95
C GLN A 561 -6.67 18.52 28.37
N HIS A 562 -6.78 19.41 27.36
CA HIS A 562 -6.80 20.86 27.57
C HIS A 562 -7.85 21.51 26.66
N ALA A 563 -8.92 21.99 27.25
CA ALA A 563 -10.09 22.52 26.51
C ALA A 563 -9.81 23.82 25.73
N GLU A 564 -8.76 24.54 26.05
CA GLU A 564 -8.35 25.78 25.36
C GLU A 564 -7.27 25.57 24.29
N ILE A 565 -6.69 24.37 24.17
CA ILE A 565 -5.60 24.11 23.21
C ILE A 565 -6.17 23.53 21.90
N PRO A 566 -6.09 24.27 20.78
CA PRO A 566 -6.45 23.72 19.47
C PRO A 566 -5.48 22.60 19.08
N VAL A 567 -6.01 21.54 18.47
CA VAL A 567 -5.19 20.46 17.95
C VAL A 567 -5.52 20.21 16.48
N PRO A 568 -4.52 20.07 15.63
CA PRO A 568 -4.71 19.64 14.26
C PRO A 568 -5.45 18.30 14.19
N ASN A 569 -6.21 18.09 13.12
CA ASN A 569 -6.89 16.82 12.87
C ASN A 569 -7.90 16.36 13.96
N ARG A 570 -8.57 17.29 14.63
CA ARG A 570 -9.70 16.97 15.50
C ARG A 570 -10.87 17.92 15.22
N PHE A 571 -11.70 17.55 14.26
CA PHE A 571 -12.81 18.36 13.77
C PHE A 571 -13.81 17.54 12.95
N PHE A 572 -14.97 18.12 12.70
CA PHE A 572 -15.88 17.63 11.67
C PHE A 572 -16.45 18.79 10.86
N CYS A 573 -16.70 18.51 9.58
CA CYS A 573 -17.21 19.49 8.62
C CYS A 573 -18.47 18.93 7.97
N VAL A 574 -19.51 19.75 7.90
CA VAL A 574 -20.76 19.40 7.22
C VAL A 574 -20.82 20.16 5.90
N PRO A 575 -20.63 19.47 4.77
CA PRO A 575 -20.63 20.11 3.47
C PRO A 575 -22.05 20.54 3.07
N GLU A 576 -22.13 21.43 2.10
CA GLU A 576 -23.42 21.79 1.45
C GLU A 576 -24.03 20.56 0.78
N GLU A 577 -23.18 19.74 0.14
CA GLU A 577 -23.53 18.49 -0.52
C GLU A 577 -22.52 17.40 -0.17
N GLY A 578 -22.99 16.17 0.03
CA GLY A 578 -22.15 15.01 0.30
C GLY A 578 -22.07 14.60 1.76
N GLU A 579 -21.07 13.79 2.09
CA GLU A 579 -20.91 13.18 3.40
C GLU A 579 -20.12 14.08 4.38
N VAL A 580 -20.43 13.94 5.68
CA VAL A 580 -19.72 14.64 6.75
C VAL A 580 -18.24 14.23 6.78
N LYS A 581 -17.34 15.20 6.67
CA LYS A 581 -15.90 14.99 6.83
C LYS A 581 -15.55 14.95 8.31
N ILE A 582 -14.92 13.86 8.75
CA ILE A 582 -14.59 13.62 10.15
C ILE A 582 -13.09 13.41 10.31
N ARG A 583 -12.47 14.07 11.29
CA ARG A 583 -11.09 13.89 11.70
C ARG A 583 -10.96 13.74 13.20
N GLY A 584 -10.17 12.76 13.66
CA GLY A 584 -9.77 12.59 15.05
C GLY A 584 -10.87 12.20 16.03
N LEU A 585 -12.08 11.91 15.57
CA LEU A 585 -13.15 11.34 16.37
C LEU A 585 -13.06 9.81 16.46
N GLU A 586 -13.70 9.21 17.44
CA GLU A 586 -13.63 7.78 17.76
C GLU A 586 -14.08 6.91 16.58
N CYS A 587 -15.13 7.29 15.88
CA CYS A 587 -15.65 6.55 14.72
C CYS A 587 -14.68 6.45 13.52
N ARG A 588 -13.54 7.15 13.56
CA ARG A 588 -12.44 7.07 12.58
C ARG A 588 -11.24 6.29 13.05
N LYS A 589 -11.20 5.87 14.32
CA LYS A 589 -10.09 5.10 14.87
C LYS A 589 -10.33 3.60 14.66
N HIS A 590 -9.27 2.87 14.33
CA HIS A 590 -9.32 1.43 14.10
C HIS A 590 -9.53 0.59 15.36
N ASP A 591 -9.26 1.18 16.52
CA ASP A 591 -9.30 0.54 17.83
C ASP A 591 -10.55 0.90 18.65
N THR A 592 -11.54 1.52 18.02
CA THR A 592 -12.83 1.83 18.63
C THR A 592 -13.80 0.69 18.41
N ALA A 593 -14.49 0.28 19.48
CA ALA A 593 -15.54 -0.74 19.39
C ALA A 593 -16.62 -0.32 18.38
N PRO A 594 -17.11 -1.24 17.53
CA PRO A 594 -18.11 -0.93 16.48
C PRO A 594 -19.37 -0.24 17.03
N LEU A 595 -19.84 -0.62 18.22
CA LEU A 595 -20.97 0.02 18.89
C LEU A 595 -20.77 1.53 19.05
N VAL A 596 -19.59 1.94 19.57
CA VAL A 596 -19.24 3.34 19.82
C VAL A 596 -19.13 4.11 18.51
N ALA A 597 -18.46 3.51 17.50
CA ALA A 597 -18.32 4.13 16.20
C ALA A 597 -19.68 4.33 15.50
N ARG A 598 -20.61 3.41 15.67
CA ARG A 598 -21.96 3.48 15.10
C ARG A 598 -22.78 4.57 15.77
N MET A 599 -22.81 4.60 17.11
CA MET A 599 -23.47 5.66 17.88
C MET A 599 -23.00 7.04 17.42
N GLN A 600 -21.68 7.24 17.35
CA GLN A 600 -21.10 8.54 16.96
C GLN A 600 -21.47 8.94 15.52
N ARG A 601 -21.51 7.99 14.58
CA ARG A 601 -21.98 8.28 13.20
C ARG A 601 -23.46 8.61 13.14
N GLU A 602 -24.31 7.93 13.88
CA GLU A 602 -25.74 8.25 13.96
C GLU A 602 -25.99 9.65 14.55
N ALA A 603 -25.29 9.99 15.63
CA ALA A 603 -25.35 11.33 16.20
C ALA A 603 -24.89 12.41 15.19
N LEU A 604 -23.77 12.18 14.49
CA LEU A 604 -23.28 13.09 13.44
C LEU A 604 -24.27 13.24 12.30
N LYS A 605 -24.98 12.19 11.91
CA LYS A 605 -26.02 12.27 10.88
C LYS A 605 -27.14 13.22 11.28
N ILE A 606 -27.61 13.18 12.51
CA ILE A 606 -28.63 14.12 13.05
C ILE A 606 -28.08 15.53 13.09
N LEU A 607 -26.86 15.71 13.62
CA LEU A 607 -26.20 17.02 13.69
C LEU A 607 -26.00 17.63 12.31
N SER A 608 -25.73 16.79 11.30
CA SER A 608 -25.51 17.26 9.93
C SER A 608 -26.74 17.92 9.28
N GLU A 609 -27.93 17.78 9.83
CA GLU A 609 -29.13 18.47 9.37
C GLU A 609 -29.17 19.96 9.80
N ALA A 610 -28.34 20.36 10.77
CA ALA A 610 -28.25 21.74 11.21
C ALA A 610 -27.68 22.67 10.13
N ARG A 611 -28.10 23.95 10.15
CA ARG A 611 -27.64 24.96 9.21
C ARG A 611 -26.80 26.06 9.89
N ASP A 612 -27.01 26.28 11.15
CA ASP A 612 -26.39 27.31 11.97
C ASP A 612 -26.25 26.81 13.43
N PHE A 613 -25.60 27.57 14.26
CA PHE A 613 -25.38 27.21 15.67
C PHE A 613 -26.69 27.03 16.46
N ARG A 614 -27.72 27.84 16.17
CA ARG A 614 -29.03 27.71 16.86
C ARG A 614 -29.74 26.42 16.51
N SER A 615 -29.73 26.02 15.25
CA SER A 615 -30.29 24.73 14.81
C SER A 615 -29.43 23.56 15.26
N TYR A 616 -28.10 23.74 15.35
CA TYR A 616 -27.18 22.74 15.89
C TYR A 616 -27.52 22.42 17.36
N SER A 617 -27.75 23.45 18.21
CA SER A 617 -28.11 23.25 19.62
C SER A 617 -29.43 22.47 19.77
N ARG A 618 -30.41 22.69 18.89
CA ARG A 618 -31.65 21.89 18.87
C ARG A 618 -31.41 20.44 18.44
N LYS A 619 -30.63 20.25 17.40
CA LYS A 619 -30.28 18.91 16.89
C LYS A 619 -29.41 18.12 17.88
N LEU A 620 -28.68 18.79 18.76
CA LEU A 620 -27.89 18.15 19.80
C LEU A 620 -28.79 17.40 20.80
N GLU A 621 -29.99 17.93 21.14
CA GLU A 621 -30.93 17.22 22.01
C GLU A 621 -31.47 15.94 21.31
N GLU A 622 -31.73 16.00 20.01
CA GLU A 622 -32.09 14.81 19.22
C GLU A 622 -30.93 13.77 19.18
N ALA A 623 -29.69 14.26 19.04
CA ALA A 623 -28.50 13.40 19.05
C ALA A 623 -28.25 12.76 20.43
N ARG A 624 -28.58 13.45 21.55
CA ARG A 624 -28.52 12.87 22.90
C ARG A 624 -29.45 11.67 23.04
N ALA A 625 -30.63 11.70 22.45
CA ALA A 625 -31.54 10.56 22.46
C ALA A 625 -30.91 9.32 21.79
N VAL A 626 -30.01 9.49 20.82
CA VAL A 626 -29.21 8.38 20.28
C VAL A 626 -28.30 7.81 21.35
N LEU A 627 -27.53 8.64 22.06
CA LEU A 627 -26.66 8.18 23.14
C LEU A 627 -27.45 7.39 24.18
N GLU A 628 -28.55 7.93 24.67
CA GLU A 628 -29.39 7.27 25.67
C GLU A 628 -29.91 5.91 25.22
N ARG A 629 -30.30 5.78 23.96
CA ARG A 629 -30.70 4.49 23.37
C ARG A 629 -29.57 3.46 23.39
N TYR A 630 -28.34 3.87 23.11
CA TYR A 630 -27.16 2.98 23.15
C TYR A 630 -26.75 2.62 24.58
N LEU A 631 -26.89 3.54 25.53
CA LEU A 631 -26.67 3.28 26.96
C LEU A 631 -27.69 2.25 27.48
N ALA A 632 -28.99 2.44 27.22
CA ALA A 632 -30.03 1.50 27.61
C ALA A 632 -29.84 0.12 26.95
N ARG A 633 -29.38 0.07 25.70
CA ARG A 633 -29.06 -1.19 25.02
C ARG A 633 -27.93 -1.97 25.69
N LEU A 634 -26.89 -1.28 26.20
CA LEU A 634 -25.83 -1.91 26.99
C LEU A 634 -26.37 -2.46 28.32
N GLU A 635 -27.21 -1.70 29.02
CA GLU A 635 -27.82 -2.09 30.30
C GLU A 635 -28.71 -3.31 30.20
N SER A 636 -29.49 -3.41 29.12
CA SER A 636 -30.35 -4.55 28.84
C SER A 636 -29.64 -5.80 28.34
N GLY A 637 -28.30 -5.75 28.14
CA GLY A 637 -27.55 -6.86 27.56
C GLY A 637 -27.79 -7.05 26.04
N GLY A 638 -28.37 -6.04 25.38
CA GLY A 638 -28.74 -6.12 23.95
C GLY A 638 -27.59 -5.86 22.96
N ALA A 639 -26.39 -5.60 23.43
CA ALA A 639 -25.21 -5.46 22.56
C ALA A 639 -24.59 -6.82 22.26
N SER A 640 -24.34 -7.10 20.96
CA SER A 640 -23.62 -8.32 20.59
C SER A 640 -22.11 -8.19 20.84
N VAL A 641 -21.44 -9.33 20.94
CA VAL A 641 -19.98 -9.36 21.20
C VAL A 641 -19.21 -8.67 20.08
N GLU A 642 -19.60 -8.89 18.83
CA GLU A 642 -18.99 -8.30 17.65
C GLU A 642 -19.04 -6.78 17.67
N GLU A 643 -20.04 -6.20 18.31
CA GLU A 643 -20.18 -4.75 18.46
C GLU A 643 -19.27 -4.17 19.55
N LEU A 644 -18.77 -4.99 20.46
CA LEU A 644 -17.95 -4.61 21.61
C LEU A 644 -16.46 -4.87 21.43
N VAL A 645 -16.06 -5.54 20.34
CA VAL A 645 -14.68 -5.92 20.07
C VAL A 645 -13.78 -4.69 19.92
N ILE A 646 -12.65 -4.73 20.61
CA ILE A 646 -11.56 -3.78 20.47
C ILE A 646 -10.37 -4.47 19.81
N SER A 647 -9.93 -3.92 18.67
CA SER A 647 -8.77 -4.43 17.92
C SER A 647 -7.54 -3.59 18.20
N ARG A 648 -6.45 -4.21 18.62
CA ARG A 648 -5.20 -3.52 18.94
C ARG A 648 -3.98 -4.22 18.35
N ARG A 649 -3.04 -3.40 17.89
CA ARG A 649 -1.75 -3.88 17.40
C ARG A 649 -0.77 -4.09 18.54
N LEU A 650 -0.09 -5.24 18.57
CA LEU A 650 0.96 -5.53 19.53
C LEU A 650 2.19 -4.66 19.26
N THR A 651 2.69 -3.99 20.28
CA THR A 651 3.94 -3.22 20.23
C THR A 651 5.14 -4.00 20.73
N ARG A 652 4.92 -5.12 21.42
CA ARG A 652 5.95 -5.98 22.04
C ARG A 652 5.50 -7.44 21.96
N SER A 653 6.42 -8.38 22.23
CA SER A 653 6.04 -9.76 22.49
C SER A 653 5.23 -9.85 23.79
N PRO A 654 4.32 -10.82 23.97
CA PRO A 654 3.47 -10.92 25.16
C PRO A 654 4.27 -10.92 26.48
N ARG A 655 5.45 -11.54 26.48
CA ARG A 655 6.33 -11.65 27.66
C ARG A 655 7.04 -10.36 28.03
N ASP A 656 7.19 -9.43 27.07
CA ASP A 656 7.94 -8.18 27.24
C ASP A 656 7.07 -7.02 27.77
N TYR A 657 5.77 -7.24 27.97
CA TYR A 657 4.88 -6.25 28.56
C TYR A 657 5.07 -6.19 30.08
N GLN A 658 5.56 -5.05 30.57
CA GLN A 658 5.79 -4.79 32.00
C GLN A 658 4.52 -4.41 32.75
N HIS A 659 3.57 -3.73 32.08
CA HIS A 659 2.32 -3.27 32.67
C HIS A 659 1.13 -4.10 32.18
N ALA A 660 0.15 -4.30 33.06
CA ALA A 660 -1.07 -5.04 32.77
C ALA A 660 -2.12 -4.16 32.04
N SER A 661 -1.74 -3.61 30.86
CA SER A 661 -2.72 -2.96 29.99
C SER A 661 -3.65 -4.00 29.37
N ALA A 662 -4.85 -3.57 28.91
CA ALA A 662 -5.82 -4.45 28.26
C ALA A 662 -5.20 -5.28 27.13
N THR A 663 -4.42 -4.65 26.25
CA THR A 663 -3.67 -5.32 25.17
C THR A 663 -2.68 -6.36 25.72
N ALA A 664 -1.93 -6.02 26.78
CA ALA A 664 -0.97 -6.93 27.39
C ALA A 664 -1.62 -8.17 28.02
N ILE A 665 -2.76 -7.97 28.69
CA ILE A 665 -3.54 -9.04 29.31
C ILE A 665 -4.05 -10.00 28.23
N ALA A 666 -4.74 -9.48 27.20
CA ALA A 666 -5.27 -10.28 26.12
C ALA A 666 -4.16 -11.04 25.36
N ALA A 667 -3.02 -10.39 25.11
CA ALA A 667 -1.86 -11.03 24.49
C ALA A 667 -1.30 -12.18 25.34
N LYS A 668 -1.19 -12.00 26.66
CA LYS A 668 -0.73 -13.04 27.59
C LYS A 668 -1.73 -14.21 27.70
N GLN A 669 -3.03 -13.95 27.61
CA GLN A 669 -4.06 -14.99 27.56
C GLN A 669 -3.88 -15.88 26.33
N LEU A 670 -3.68 -15.27 25.14
CA LEU A 670 -3.43 -15.98 23.90
C LEU A 670 -2.10 -16.77 23.92
N ASP A 671 -1.01 -16.17 24.44
CA ASP A 671 0.29 -16.86 24.57
C ASP A 671 0.17 -18.10 25.47
N ARG A 672 -0.55 -18.02 26.60
CA ARG A 672 -0.83 -19.17 27.50
C ARG A 672 -1.72 -20.24 26.86
N SER A 673 -2.58 -19.87 25.91
CA SER A 673 -3.37 -20.83 25.13
C SER A 673 -2.60 -21.49 23.97
N GLY A 674 -1.30 -21.15 23.81
CA GLY A 674 -0.43 -21.71 22.77
C GLY A 674 -0.38 -20.94 21.47
N VAL A 675 -1.01 -19.77 21.40
CA VAL A 675 -0.96 -18.91 20.21
C VAL A 675 0.37 -18.17 20.17
N GLN A 676 1.13 -18.34 19.09
CA GLN A 676 2.40 -17.66 18.89
C GLN A 676 2.18 -16.25 18.31
N LEU A 677 2.26 -15.25 19.17
CA LEU A 677 2.08 -13.85 18.79
C LEU A 677 3.43 -13.15 18.56
N ARG A 678 3.44 -12.23 17.58
CA ARG A 678 4.60 -11.40 17.23
C ARG A 678 4.27 -9.91 17.37
N PRO A 679 5.23 -9.08 17.71
CA PRO A 679 5.05 -7.63 17.65
C PRO A 679 4.58 -7.19 16.26
N GLY A 680 3.60 -6.29 16.22
CA GLY A 680 2.98 -5.81 14.99
C GLY A 680 1.72 -6.56 14.55
N GLU A 681 1.42 -7.73 15.11
CA GLU A 681 0.15 -8.45 14.87
C GLU A 681 -1.03 -7.77 15.57
N MET A 682 -2.22 -7.96 15.02
CA MET A 682 -3.47 -7.50 15.61
C MET A 682 -4.02 -8.56 16.54
N ILE A 683 -4.55 -8.13 17.69
CA ILE A 683 -5.33 -8.96 18.58
C ILE A 683 -6.66 -8.30 18.87
N GLU A 684 -7.66 -9.11 19.19
CA GLU A 684 -9.01 -8.68 19.53
C GLU A 684 -9.39 -9.14 20.91
N TYR A 685 -10.07 -8.24 21.64
CA TYR A 685 -10.55 -8.52 22.98
C TYR A 685 -11.80 -7.70 23.30
N ILE A 686 -12.52 -8.12 24.35
CA ILE A 686 -13.61 -7.38 24.96
C ILE A 686 -13.25 -7.03 26.40
N ILE A 687 -13.85 -5.95 26.92
CA ILE A 687 -13.71 -5.56 28.33
C ILE A 687 -14.76 -6.32 29.13
N THR A 688 -14.34 -7.04 30.17
CA THR A 688 -15.20 -7.91 30.98
C THR A 688 -15.44 -7.37 32.39
N ASP A 689 -14.42 -6.82 33.04
CA ASP A 689 -14.49 -6.17 34.35
C ASP A 689 -13.28 -5.25 34.53
N ALA A 690 -13.38 -4.00 34.03
CA ALA A 690 -12.25 -3.07 33.98
C ALA A 690 -11.65 -2.75 35.37
N ASP A 691 -12.47 -2.79 36.41
CA ASP A 691 -12.11 -2.44 37.79
C ASP A 691 -11.61 -3.65 38.59
N SER A 692 -11.59 -4.86 38.03
CA SER A 692 -11.14 -6.06 38.74
C SER A 692 -9.72 -5.95 39.25
N ASN A 693 -9.49 -6.43 40.48
CA ASN A 693 -8.14 -6.58 41.04
C ASN A 693 -7.31 -7.65 40.34
N TYR A 694 -7.95 -8.59 39.68
CA TYR A 694 -7.31 -9.66 38.91
C TYR A 694 -7.18 -9.24 37.48
N PRO A 695 -5.95 -9.02 36.95
CA PRO A 695 -5.74 -8.55 35.59
C PRO A 695 -6.45 -9.38 34.51
N ASP A 696 -6.48 -10.71 34.66
CA ASP A 696 -7.08 -11.63 33.70
C ASP A 696 -8.61 -11.51 33.57
N ASP A 697 -9.28 -10.91 34.55
CA ASP A 697 -10.73 -10.67 34.53
C ASP A 697 -11.09 -9.33 33.85
N ARG A 698 -10.14 -8.40 33.72
CA ARG A 698 -10.38 -7.06 33.16
C ARG A 698 -10.75 -7.09 31.69
N VAL A 699 -10.15 -7.98 30.93
CA VAL A 699 -10.41 -8.17 29.50
C VAL A 699 -10.32 -9.65 29.15
N ARG A 700 -10.99 -10.03 28.07
CA ARG A 700 -10.89 -11.38 27.53
C ARG A 700 -10.55 -11.32 26.04
N ALA A 701 -9.52 -12.05 25.62
CA ALA A 701 -9.23 -12.24 24.20
C ALA A 701 -10.44 -12.85 23.49
N LEU A 702 -10.82 -12.32 22.32
CA LEU A 702 -12.07 -12.69 21.66
C LEU A 702 -12.19 -14.19 21.36
N THR A 703 -11.11 -14.84 20.92
CA THR A 703 -11.08 -16.29 20.65
C THR A 703 -11.18 -17.17 21.88
N LEU A 704 -10.97 -16.61 23.08
CA LEU A 704 -11.08 -17.27 24.37
C LEU A 704 -12.31 -16.83 25.15
N TRP A 705 -13.18 -16.02 24.52
CA TRP A 705 -14.38 -15.54 25.18
C TRP A 705 -15.47 -16.62 25.16
N GLU A 706 -16.01 -16.87 26.35
CA GLU A 706 -17.08 -17.80 26.59
C GLU A 706 -18.33 -16.99 26.97
N GLY A 707 -19.38 -17.05 26.18
CA GLY A 707 -20.57 -16.17 26.24
C GLY A 707 -21.21 -15.92 27.62
N TRP A 708 -20.96 -16.79 28.61
CA TRP A 708 -21.50 -16.68 29.96
C TRP A 708 -20.84 -15.60 30.82
N ARG A 709 -19.64 -15.09 30.47
CA ARG A 709 -18.92 -14.08 31.30
C ARG A 709 -19.44 -12.66 31.16
N GLY A 710 -20.30 -12.37 30.19
CA GLY A 710 -20.80 -11.01 29.96
C GLY A 710 -19.71 -10.01 29.55
N TYR A 711 -20.04 -8.73 29.58
CA TYR A 711 -19.15 -7.60 29.31
C TYR A 711 -19.33 -6.50 30.36
N ASP A 712 -18.34 -5.63 30.52
CA ASP A 712 -18.37 -4.49 31.45
C ASP A 712 -19.27 -3.38 30.93
N VAL A 713 -20.54 -3.39 31.35
CA VAL A 713 -21.55 -2.38 30.99
C VAL A 713 -21.10 -0.98 31.34
N LYS A 714 -20.58 -0.77 32.57
CA LYS A 714 -20.16 0.54 33.06
C LYS A 714 -19.05 1.13 32.22
N LYS A 715 -18.02 0.31 31.90
CA LYS A 715 -16.88 0.78 31.09
C LYS A 715 -17.28 1.13 29.67
N TYR A 716 -18.11 0.33 29.01
CA TYR A 716 -18.60 0.67 27.69
C TYR A 716 -19.53 1.89 27.68
N GLN A 717 -20.31 2.12 28.73
CA GLN A 717 -21.09 3.35 28.89
C GLN A 717 -20.19 4.60 29.05
N GLU A 718 -19.11 4.51 29.82
CA GLU A 718 -18.11 5.58 29.91
C GLU A 718 -17.53 5.91 28.52
N VAL A 719 -17.12 4.90 27.75
CA VAL A 719 -16.57 5.08 26.40
C VAL A 719 -17.59 5.72 25.46
N LEU A 720 -18.88 5.35 25.55
CA LEU A 720 -19.94 6.00 24.76
C LEU A 720 -20.09 7.48 25.11
N ARG A 721 -20.13 7.85 26.41
CA ARG A 721 -20.21 9.24 26.87
C ARG A 721 -19.00 10.06 26.40
N GLU A 722 -17.78 9.53 26.57
CA GLU A 722 -16.55 10.16 26.08
C GLU A 722 -16.55 10.39 24.56
N ALA A 723 -17.16 9.46 23.79
CA ALA A 723 -17.27 9.60 22.36
C ALA A 723 -18.34 10.65 21.94
N PHE A 724 -19.31 10.92 22.79
CA PHE A 724 -20.36 11.94 22.55
C PHE A 724 -19.94 13.35 22.98
N GLU A 725 -19.09 13.49 23.99
CA GLU A 725 -18.62 14.77 24.54
C GLU A 725 -18.19 15.82 23.51
N PRO A 726 -17.48 15.47 22.39
CA PRO A 726 -17.09 16.44 21.38
C PRO A 726 -18.24 17.25 20.79
N PHE A 727 -19.46 16.72 20.78
CA PHE A 727 -20.62 17.40 20.22
C PHE A 727 -21.21 18.44 21.17
N GLU A 728 -21.00 18.29 22.47
CA GLU A 728 -21.53 19.17 23.51
C GLU A 728 -20.61 20.36 23.82
N HIS A 729 -19.33 20.25 23.45
CA HIS A 729 -18.28 21.16 23.88
C HIS A 729 -18.62 22.66 23.72
N PHE A 730 -19.15 23.06 22.57
CA PHE A 730 -19.49 24.46 22.31
C PHE A 730 -20.95 24.83 22.69
N ALA A 731 -21.85 23.86 22.76
CA ALA A 731 -23.23 24.11 23.14
C ALA A 731 -23.37 24.54 24.62
N ALA A 732 -22.49 24.03 25.51
CA ALA A 732 -22.47 24.37 26.92
C ALA A 732 -21.86 25.76 27.21
N SER A 733 -20.97 26.26 26.33
CA SER A 733 -20.21 27.51 26.59
C SER A 733 -20.89 28.78 26.08
N GLY A 734 -21.98 28.68 25.32
CA GLY A 734 -22.67 29.86 24.75
C GLY A 734 -21.78 30.72 23.86
N ALA A 735 -20.65 30.18 23.40
CA ALA A 735 -19.60 30.90 22.71
C ALA A 735 -19.95 31.03 21.21
N THR A 736 -20.12 32.25 20.80
CA THR A 736 -20.15 32.72 19.40
C THR A 736 -18.73 32.79 18.84
#